data_f8836f087a6c73cc903e1c40633f5971
#
_entry.id   f8836f087a6c73cc903e1c40633f5971
#
_cell.length_a   1.000
_cell.length_b   1.000
_cell.length_c   1.000
_cell.angle_alpha   90.00
_cell.angle_beta   90.00
_cell.angle_gamma   90.00
#
_symmetry.space_group_name_H-M   'P 1'
#
loop_
_entity.id
_entity.type
_entity.pdbx_description
1 polymer ?
#
loop_
_entity_poly.entity_id
_entity_poly.type
_entity_poly.pdbx_seq_one_letter_code
_entity_poly.pdbx_strand_id
1 'polypeptide(L)'
;MFSKKVFIVSILILMLLASVVSPAAADPPEIARIWVTYKEGSGPEVNKMLSGNGAKIHYDYPELGAYVVSVPAQALNGILNNPFVLEVEEDALRYPIENMETAVTQEAFSVIEQTGQTVPYGVDLVQARDVWDVNRDGAIDPGAPTASNRTVCIIDTGFYQAHEDLPNAIGGYSQVDDDWSRDGDGHGSHVGGTITAQNNNLGVVGVIPGTVNLYIIKFFNDQGNATYASDLVDGLNRCKAAGANVVSMSLGGSVYVKAENTAFQQAYNEGVLSIAAAGNDGNSAYSYPASYNSVMSVAAIDANKNWADFSQFNNQVEIAAPGVDVISTVPYLETNKVTVGGVDHLGGHIDLSGRGTVSGQLVDGGLCGTTGSWNGKVVLCQRGEFDFYTKVRNVQTSGGVAALIYNNVPGNFGGTLGDGNSASIIGLSLSQETGQYLVANALGQNATVRSDVAKPASGYEAYNGTSMATPHASAVAALVWSAFPNKTNAEIRQALTASAEDLGDAGRDNYYGYGLIRAAAAIDYLGGQTPPAENTPPTLSISSPANNASFTLGDTITFAASASDAEDGNLSSSIVWKLGGTVVYTGASFTKADLAVGSHTFDVSVTDSGGLTAAQQLSVTITEPSAGQTMTATITTDAPSYQNSKRVVVTVTVLDQDGIPVPSASVSVQLTPPIGKKATFTGLTGSNGVFTFKYRINARKTGYGTYNLLATVDKAGYPTATATTSFLVR
;
A
#
# COMPACT_ATOMS: atom_id res chain seq x y z
N MET A 1 10.95 -6.75 -30.55
CA MET A 1 9.87 -6.15 -29.75
C MET A 1 9.24 -7.21 -28.89
N PHE A 2 9.94 -7.72 -27.86
CA PHE A 2 9.35 -8.58 -26.83
C PHE A 2 8.92 -7.68 -25.69
N SER A 3 7.63 -7.48 -25.59
CA SER A 3 6.96 -6.51 -24.72
C SER A 3 7.09 -6.92 -23.26
N LYS A 4 7.12 -5.93 -22.34
CA LYS A 4 6.96 -6.07 -20.87
C LYS A 4 5.79 -6.97 -20.45
N LYS A 5 4.80 -7.21 -21.35
CA LYS A 5 3.69 -8.14 -21.18
C LYS A 5 4.14 -9.56 -20.85
N VAL A 6 5.33 -9.99 -21.30
CA VAL A 6 5.85 -11.36 -21.09
C VAL A 6 6.42 -11.55 -19.67
N PHE A 7 6.89 -10.49 -19.00
CA PHE A 7 7.51 -10.61 -17.68
C PHE A 7 6.47 -10.81 -16.56
N ILE A 8 5.31 -10.14 -16.66
CA ILE A 8 4.21 -10.28 -15.69
C ILE A 8 3.53 -11.65 -15.84
N VAL A 9 3.38 -12.14 -17.08
CA VAL A 9 2.85 -13.49 -17.34
C VAL A 9 3.78 -14.57 -16.78
N SER A 10 5.10 -14.37 -16.78
CA SER A 10 6.05 -15.33 -16.22
C SER A 10 5.96 -15.42 -14.68
N ILE A 11 5.64 -14.34 -13.99
CA ILE A 11 5.44 -14.34 -12.53
C ILE A 11 4.08 -14.97 -12.19
N LEU A 12 3.02 -14.61 -12.90
CA LEU A 12 1.70 -15.25 -12.73
C LEU A 12 1.75 -16.77 -13.05
N ILE A 13 2.45 -17.17 -14.12
CA ILE A 13 2.60 -18.58 -14.51
C ILE A 13 3.56 -19.33 -13.56
N LEU A 14 4.56 -18.67 -12.95
CA LEU A 14 5.48 -19.32 -12.02
C LEU A 14 4.84 -19.62 -10.65
N MET A 15 3.87 -18.81 -10.19
CA MET A 15 3.05 -19.16 -9.02
C MET A 15 2.06 -20.29 -9.30
N LEU A 16 1.63 -20.46 -10.56
CA LEU A 16 0.76 -21.54 -11.04
C LEU A 16 1.46 -22.91 -11.18
N LEU A 17 2.80 -22.96 -11.24
CA LEU A 17 3.54 -24.21 -11.49
C LEU A 17 4.06 -24.91 -10.22
N ALA A 18 3.82 -24.36 -9.04
CA ALA A 18 4.32 -24.93 -7.77
C ALA A 18 3.35 -25.94 -7.09
N SER A 19 2.20 -26.28 -7.71
CA SER A 19 1.19 -27.17 -7.13
C SER A 19 0.75 -28.31 -8.04
N VAL A 20 1.68 -29.08 -8.59
CA VAL A 20 1.30 -30.32 -9.29
C VAL A 20 1.88 -31.53 -8.61
N VAL A 21 1.13 -32.19 -7.71
CA VAL A 21 1.08 -33.66 -7.54
C VAL A 21 -0.23 -34.04 -6.83
N SER A 22 -1.24 -34.49 -7.55
CA SER A 22 -2.09 -35.67 -7.34
C SER A 22 -3.41 -35.56 -8.13
N PRO A 23 -3.94 -36.60 -8.74
CA PRO A 23 -5.17 -36.53 -9.51
C PRO A 23 -6.38 -36.75 -8.59
N ALA A 24 -7.04 -35.67 -8.23
CA ALA A 24 -8.39 -35.71 -7.67
C ALA A 24 -9.13 -34.48 -8.16
N ALA A 25 -10.30 -34.67 -8.80
CA ALA A 25 -11.29 -33.70 -9.24
C ALA A 25 -10.68 -32.38 -9.79
N ALA A 26 -10.94 -32.05 -11.05
CA ALA A 26 -10.51 -30.80 -11.63
C ALA A 26 -10.90 -29.64 -10.71
N ASP A 27 -9.90 -28.98 -10.11
CA ASP A 27 -10.11 -27.72 -9.41
C ASP A 27 -10.85 -26.75 -10.34
N PRO A 28 -11.78 -25.93 -9.79
CA PRO A 28 -12.41 -24.90 -10.60
C PRO A 28 -11.33 -24.04 -11.24
N PRO A 29 -11.51 -23.58 -12.50
CA PRO A 29 -10.51 -22.78 -13.19
C PRO A 29 -10.12 -21.58 -12.31
N GLU A 30 -8.83 -21.46 -12.06
CA GLU A 30 -8.28 -20.34 -11.28
C GLU A 30 -8.72 -19.01 -11.94
N ILE A 31 -9.37 -18.16 -11.15
CA ILE A 31 -9.93 -16.89 -11.61
C ILE A 31 -8.99 -15.78 -11.17
N ALA A 32 -8.39 -15.07 -12.14
CA ALA A 32 -7.59 -13.89 -11.87
C ALA A 32 -8.47 -12.64 -11.90
N ARG A 33 -8.38 -11.77 -10.88
CA ARG A 33 -8.95 -10.43 -10.91
C ARG A 33 -7.87 -9.46 -11.35
N ILE A 34 -8.14 -8.72 -12.45
CA ILE A 34 -7.16 -7.91 -13.16
C ILE A 34 -7.73 -6.58 -13.63
N TRP A 35 -6.85 -5.59 -13.76
CA TRP A 35 -7.08 -4.38 -14.52
C TRP A 35 -6.73 -4.61 -15.98
N VAL A 36 -7.56 -4.12 -16.89
CA VAL A 36 -7.35 -4.15 -18.34
C VAL A 36 -7.43 -2.72 -18.86
N THR A 37 -6.26 -2.10 -19.05
CA THR A 37 -6.18 -0.75 -19.61
C THR A 37 -6.20 -0.81 -21.12
N TYR A 38 -6.97 0.07 -21.78
CA TYR A 38 -7.20 0.05 -23.20
C TYR A 38 -6.87 1.38 -23.89
N LYS A 39 -6.73 1.34 -25.22
CA LYS A 39 -6.51 2.52 -26.05
C LYS A 39 -7.73 3.44 -26.02
N GLU A 40 -7.50 4.73 -26.06
CA GLU A 40 -8.57 5.74 -26.13
C GLU A 40 -9.56 5.42 -27.27
N GLY A 41 -10.84 5.50 -26.95
CA GLY A 41 -11.95 5.17 -27.86
C GLY A 41 -12.21 3.68 -28.11
N SER A 42 -11.40 2.78 -27.55
CA SER A 42 -11.53 1.32 -27.77
C SER A 42 -12.28 0.58 -26.65
N GLY A 43 -12.90 1.28 -25.71
CA GLY A 43 -13.64 0.67 -24.62
C GLY A 43 -14.70 -0.35 -25.06
N PRO A 44 -15.59 -0.02 -26.02
CA PRO A 44 -16.63 -0.95 -26.49
C PRO A 44 -16.08 -2.24 -27.10
N GLU A 45 -14.97 -2.16 -27.87
CA GLU A 45 -14.32 -3.31 -28.49
C GLU A 45 -13.69 -4.22 -27.42
N VAL A 46 -13.05 -3.61 -26.41
CA VAL A 46 -12.45 -4.34 -25.28
C VAL A 46 -13.54 -4.98 -24.43
N ASN A 47 -14.63 -4.27 -24.12
CA ASN A 47 -15.77 -4.83 -23.41
C ASN A 47 -16.33 -6.07 -24.10
N LYS A 48 -16.56 -5.98 -25.44
CA LYS A 48 -17.04 -7.10 -26.24
C LYS A 48 -16.07 -8.29 -26.21
N MET A 49 -14.77 -8.01 -26.27
CA MET A 49 -13.74 -9.05 -26.18
C MET A 49 -13.73 -9.71 -24.80
N LEU A 50 -13.78 -8.93 -23.73
CA LEU A 50 -13.81 -9.43 -22.35
C LEU A 50 -15.05 -10.30 -22.11
N SER A 51 -16.23 -9.82 -22.48
CA SER A 51 -17.49 -10.58 -22.40
C SER A 51 -17.45 -11.87 -23.20
N GLY A 52 -16.86 -11.83 -24.42
CA GLY A 52 -16.70 -13.02 -25.28
C GLY A 52 -15.72 -14.07 -24.71
N ASN A 53 -14.84 -13.69 -23.79
CA ASN A 53 -13.90 -14.56 -23.08
C ASN A 53 -14.42 -14.99 -21.68
N GLY A 54 -15.67 -14.75 -21.38
CA GLY A 54 -16.29 -15.15 -20.10
C GLY A 54 -15.82 -14.31 -18.90
N ALA A 55 -15.36 -13.09 -19.13
CA ALA A 55 -14.98 -12.18 -18.07
C ALA A 55 -16.22 -11.68 -17.29
N LYS A 56 -16.10 -11.64 -15.97
CA LYS A 56 -17.00 -10.90 -15.10
C LYS A 56 -16.44 -9.49 -14.91
N ILE A 57 -17.13 -8.47 -15.39
CA ILE A 57 -16.74 -7.07 -15.19
C ILE A 57 -17.17 -6.67 -13.78
N HIS A 58 -16.23 -6.15 -12.98
CA HIS A 58 -16.47 -5.58 -11.66
C HIS A 58 -16.65 -4.07 -11.75
N TYR A 59 -15.75 -3.40 -12.49
CA TYR A 59 -15.76 -1.96 -12.69
C TYR A 59 -15.45 -1.58 -14.13
N ASP A 60 -16.07 -0.48 -14.57
CA ASP A 60 -15.76 0.25 -15.78
C ASP A 60 -15.30 1.66 -15.37
N TYR A 61 -14.04 1.97 -15.60
CA TYR A 61 -13.42 3.25 -15.31
C TYR A 61 -13.03 3.96 -16.62
N PRO A 62 -13.97 4.55 -17.34
CA PRO A 62 -13.69 5.19 -18.63
C PRO A 62 -12.71 6.36 -18.51
N GLU A 63 -12.69 7.06 -17.38
CA GLU A 63 -11.73 8.13 -17.07
C GLU A 63 -10.29 7.63 -16.95
N LEU A 64 -10.11 6.36 -16.58
CA LEU A 64 -8.80 5.69 -16.54
C LEU A 64 -8.51 4.90 -17.83
N GLY A 65 -9.50 4.79 -18.73
CA GLY A 65 -9.43 3.88 -19.88
C GLY A 65 -9.23 2.43 -19.47
N ALA A 66 -9.94 1.95 -18.42
CA ALA A 66 -9.69 0.65 -17.84
C ALA A 66 -10.97 -0.09 -17.42
N TYR A 67 -10.97 -1.40 -17.56
CA TYR A 67 -11.92 -2.32 -16.94
C TYR A 67 -11.24 -3.11 -15.82
N VAL A 68 -11.98 -3.42 -14.76
CA VAL A 68 -11.60 -4.41 -13.75
C VAL A 68 -12.44 -5.66 -13.93
N VAL A 69 -11.79 -6.79 -14.14
CA VAL A 69 -12.47 -8.01 -14.51
C VAL A 69 -11.91 -9.23 -13.78
N SER A 70 -12.79 -10.21 -13.50
CA SER A 70 -12.36 -11.57 -13.17
C SER A 70 -12.43 -12.44 -14.42
N VAL A 71 -11.35 -13.09 -14.75
CA VAL A 71 -11.23 -13.92 -15.96
C VAL A 71 -10.68 -15.29 -15.66
N PRO A 72 -11.11 -16.35 -16.39
CA PRO A 72 -10.42 -17.63 -16.35
C PRO A 72 -8.98 -17.49 -16.83
N ALA A 73 -8.04 -18.19 -16.19
CA ALA A 73 -6.61 -18.10 -16.54
C ALA A 73 -6.31 -18.34 -18.03
N GLN A 74 -7.11 -19.18 -18.70
CA GLN A 74 -6.96 -19.44 -20.14
C GLN A 74 -7.27 -18.22 -21.01
N ALA A 75 -8.08 -17.26 -20.54
CA ALA A 75 -8.45 -16.05 -21.28
C ALA A 75 -7.33 -15.01 -21.31
N LEU A 76 -6.39 -15.03 -20.32
CA LEU A 76 -5.33 -14.04 -20.16
C LEU A 76 -4.49 -13.83 -21.43
N ASN A 77 -4.10 -14.92 -22.10
CA ASN A 77 -3.30 -14.82 -23.33
C ASN A 77 -4.06 -14.11 -24.47
N GLY A 78 -5.36 -14.30 -24.56
CA GLY A 78 -6.20 -13.62 -25.55
C GLY A 78 -6.32 -12.12 -25.26
N ILE A 79 -6.47 -11.76 -23.99
CA ILE A 79 -6.56 -10.37 -23.53
C ILE A 79 -5.24 -9.65 -23.76
N LEU A 80 -4.11 -10.25 -23.34
CA LEU A 80 -2.76 -9.70 -23.50
C LEU A 80 -2.36 -9.43 -24.95
N ASN A 81 -2.82 -10.26 -25.88
CA ASN A 81 -2.52 -10.13 -27.32
C ASN A 81 -3.54 -9.28 -28.09
N ASN A 82 -4.57 -8.75 -27.43
CA ASN A 82 -5.55 -7.91 -28.09
C ASN A 82 -4.94 -6.57 -28.49
N PRO A 83 -5.08 -6.11 -29.74
CA PRO A 83 -4.45 -4.89 -30.25
C PRO A 83 -4.99 -3.59 -29.60
N PHE A 84 -6.16 -3.65 -28.96
CA PHE A 84 -6.77 -2.52 -28.25
C PHE A 84 -6.39 -2.46 -26.78
N VAL A 85 -5.81 -3.53 -26.20
CA VAL A 85 -5.34 -3.58 -24.81
C VAL A 85 -3.92 -2.99 -24.74
N LEU A 86 -3.75 -2.01 -23.87
CA LEU A 86 -2.47 -1.37 -23.59
C LEU A 86 -1.68 -2.13 -22.52
N GLU A 87 -2.36 -2.48 -21.43
CA GLU A 87 -1.73 -3.07 -20.26
C GLU A 87 -2.73 -3.96 -19.51
N VAL A 88 -2.19 -4.98 -18.84
CA VAL A 88 -2.93 -5.84 -17.92
C VAL A 88 -2.12 -5.89 -16.63
N GLU A 89 -2.76 -5.56 -15.51
CA GLU A 89 -2.15 -5.57 -14.18
C GLU A 89 -3.00 -6.44 -13.25
N GLU A 90 -2.39 -7.01 -12.23
CA GLU A 90 -3.10 -7.65 -11.13
C GLU A 90 -3.91 -6.60 -10.35
N ASP A 91 -5.15 -6.94 -9.97
CA ASP A 91 -5.91 -6.15 -9.02
C ASP A 91 -5.44 -6.53 -7.60
N ALA A 92 -4.46 -5.80 -7.12
CA ALA A 92 -3.76 -6.12 -5.88
C ALA A 92 -4.65 -5.94 -4.65
N LEU A 93 -4.37 -6.72 -3.62
CA LEU A 93 -5.07 -6.60 -2.34
C LEU A 93 -4.58 -5.38 -1.54
N ARG A 94 -5.52 -4.81 -0.77
CA ARG A 94 -5.31 -3.79 0.25
C ARG A 94 -5.80 -4.35 1.58
N TYR A 95 -5.05 -4.08 2.62
CA TYR A 95 -5.25 -4.61 3.98
C TYR A 95 -5.47 -3.47 4.95
N PRO A 96 -6.27 -3.65 6.01
CA PRO A 96 -6.15 -2.77 7.16
C PRO A 96 -4.70 -2.84 7.66
N ILE A 97 -4.14 -1.72 8.06
CA ILE A 97 -2.83 -1.73 8.71
C ILE A 97 -3.08 -2.11 10.17
N GLU A 98 -2.71 -3.34 10.53
CA GLU A 98 -2.99 -3.92 11.84
C GLU A 98 -2.52 -3.02 12.99
N ASN A 99 -3.37 -2.88 13.99
CA ASN A 99 -3.05 -2.18 15.23
C ASN A 99 -2.14 -3.06 16.08
N MET A 100 -1.09 -2.47 16.62
CA MET A 100 -0.32 -3.10 17.68
C MET A 100 -1.01 -2.76 19.00
N GLU A 101 -1.84 -3.69 19.50
CA GLU A 101 -2.47 -3.51 20.82
C GLU A 101 -1.41 -3.30 21.90
N THR A 102 -1.46 -2.19 22.58
CA THR A 102 -0.76 -2.04 23.86
C THR A 102 -1.67 -2.49 24.98
N ALA A 103 -1.11 -3.23 25.93
CA ALA A 103 -1.78 -3.44 27.22
C ALA A 103 -1.90 -2.06 27.88
N VAL A 104 -3.07 -1.44 27.73
CA VAL A 104 -3.35 -0.13 28.34
C VAL A 104 -3.16 -0.25 29.83
N THR A 105 -2.32 0.56 30.41
CA THR A 105 -2.17 0.62 31.86
C THR A 105 -3.49 1.15 32.44
N GLN A 106 -4.01 0.44 33.44
CA GLN A 106 -5.27 0.76 34.12
C GLN A 106 -5.36 2.21 34.65
N GLU A 107 -4.24 2.93 34.69
CA GLU A 107 -4.14 4.34 35.05
C GLU A 107 -4.72 5.30 33.99
N ALA A 108 -4.58 5.01 32.72
CA ALA A 108 -5.15 5.85 31.66
C ALA A 108 -6.70 5.82 31.66
N PHE A 109 -7.29 4.65 31.92
CA PHE A 109 -8.75 4.52 32.04
C PHE A 109 -9.34 5.24 33.27
N SER A 110 -8.62 5.23 34.39
CA SER A 110 -9.10 5.89 35.62
C SER A 110 -9.20 7.41 35.51
N VAL A 111 -8.47 8.02 34.59
CA VAL A 111 -8.51 9.46 34.35
C VAL A 111 -9.75 9.87 33.56
N ILE A 112 -10.15 9.09 32.54
CA ILE A 112 -11.35 9.37 31.70
C ILE A 112 -12.64 9.31 32.52
N GLU A 113 -12.77 8.31 33.40
CA GLU A 113 -13.96 8.18 34.25
C GLU A 113 -14.07 9.27 35.35
N GLN A 114 -12.96 9.88 35.75
CA GLN A 114 -12.95 10.85 36.86
C GLN A 114 -13.05 12.30 36.45
N THR A 115 -12.68 12.68 35.22
CA THR A 115 -12.49 14.08 34.81
C THR A 115 -13.50 14.62 33.80
N GLY A 116 -14.39 13.77 33.26
CA GLY A 116 -15.38 14.13 32.24
C GLY A 116 -14.83 13.97 30.83
N GLN A 117 -14.03 14.88 30.29
CA GLN A 117 -13.44 14.81 28.96
C GLN A 117 -11.92 14.87 29.01
N THR A 118 -11.25 14.02 28.26
CA THR A 118 -9.80 13.98 28.13
C THR A 118 -9.39 14.54 26.76
N VAL A 119 -8.33 15.35 26.75
CA VAL A 119 -7.65 15.76 25.52
C VAL A 119 -6.51 14.77 25.27
N PRO A 120 -6.60 13.91 24.23
CA PRO A 120 -5.49 13.04 23.85
C PRO A 120 -4.25 13.87 23.54
N TYR A 121 -3.06 13.37 23.94
CA TYR A 121 -1.81 14.11 23.78
C TYR A 121 -1.54 14.54 22.32
N GLY A 122 -1.99 13.74 21.37
CA GLY A 122 -1.83 14.00 19.95
C GLY A 122 -2.50 15.30 19.50
N VAL A 123 -3.64 15.65 20.09
CA VAL A 123 -4.38 16.89 19.77
C VAL A 123 -3.54 18.13 20.05
N ASP A 124 -2.84 18.15 21.20
CA ASP A 124 -1.94 19.25 21.56
C ASP A 124 -0.63 19.19 20.79
N LEU A 125 -0.10 17.98 20.57
CA LEU A 125 1.17 17.81 19.89
C LEU A 125 1.13 18.33 18.45
N VAL A 126 -0.03 18.15 17.76
CA VAL A 126 -0.25 18.71 16.42
C VAL A 126 -0.76 20.18 16.45
N GLN A 127 -0.75 20.83 17.60
CA GLN A 127 -1.18 22.23 17.78
C GLN A 127 -2.65 22.50 17.39
N ALA A 128 -3.54 21.52 17.52
CA ALA A 128 -4.94 21.70 17.12
C ALA A 128 -5.67 22.67 18.06
N ARG A 129 -5.49 22.56 19.38
CA ARG A 129 -6.09 23.49 20.34
C ARG A 129 -5.49 24.90 20.26
N ASP A 130 -4.26 25.07 19.77
CA ASP A 130 -3.71 26.39 19.48
C ASP A 130 -4.50 27.12 18.38
N VAL A 131 -5.37 26.39 17.65
CA VAL A 131 -6.26 26.96 16.64
C VAL A 131 -7.66 27.22 17.15
N TRP A 132 -8.26 26.30 17.92
CA TRP A 132 -9.66 26.42 18.29
C TRP A 132 -9.94 26.63 19.81
N ASP A 133 -8.95 26.45 20.68
CA ASP A 133 -9.02 26.65 22.16
C ASP A 133 -7.70 27.26 22.63
N VAL A 134 -7.40 28.50 22.18
CA VAL A 134 -6.12 29.18 22.43
C VAL A 134 -5.96 29.49 23.90
N ASN A 135 -7.04 29.81 24.59
CA ASN A 135 -7.05 30.17 26.01
C ASN A 135 -7.04 28.94 26.95
N ARG A 136 -7.17 27.71 26.40
CA ARG A 136 -7.16 26.44 27.13
C ARG A 136 -8.29 26.30 28.16
N ASP A 137 -9.45 26.92 27.92
CA ASP A 137 -10.61 26.81 28.85
C ASP A 137 -11.49 25.58 28.51
N GLY A 138 -11.15 24.82 27.43
CA GLY A 138 -11.86 23.65 26.97
C GLY A 138 -13.07 23.97 26.05
N ALA A 139 -13.31 25.24 25.76
CA ALA A 139 -14.35 25.64 24.82
C ALA A 139 -13.77 26.08 23.48
N ILE A 140 -14.58 26.00 22.43
CA ILE A 140 -14.17 26.51 21.11
C ILE A 140 -14.22 28.05 21.17
N ASP A 141 -13.10 28.69 20.86
CA ASP A 141 -13.00 30.15 20.83
C ASP A 141 -13.93 30.75 19.73
N PRO A 142 -14.61 31.87 20.00
CA PRO A 142 -15.48 32.51 19.05
C PRO A 142 -14.79 32.86 17.72
N GLY A 143 -15.24 32.30 16.62
CA GLY A 143 -14.69 32.56 15.30
C GLY A 143 -13.46 31.71 14.92
N ALA A 144 -13.05 30.79 15.78
CA ALA A 144 -11.97 29.87 15.49
C ALA A 144 -12.30 28.93 14.32
N PRO A 145 -11.33 28.57 13.49
CA PRO A 145 -11.50 27.52 12.48
C PRO A 145 -11.82 26.17 13.14
N THR A 146 -12.87 25.48 12.65
CA THR A 146 -13.32 24.20 13.21
C THR A 146 -13.62 23.17 12.13
N ALA A 147 -13.11 23.38 10.93
CA ALA A 147 -13.33 22.53 9.76
C ALA A 147 -14.82 22.28 9.35
N SER A 148 -15.77 23.04 9.90
CA SER A 148 -17.21 22.89 9.59
C SER A 148 -17.57 23.13 8.12
N ASN A 149 -16.67 23.77 7.36
CA ASN A 149 -16.81 24.03 5.94
C ASN A 149 -15.98 23.04 5.09
N ARG A 150 -15.50 21.94 5.66
CA ARG A 150 -14.74 20.90 4.98
C ARG A 150 -15.39 19.54 5.15
N THR A 151 -15.12 18.67 4.19
CA THR A 151 -15.53 17.27 4.23
C THR A 151 -14.29 16.39 4.27
N VAL A 152 -14.19 15.55 5.29
CA VAL A 152 -13.20 14.46 5.38
C VAL A 152 -13.91 13.16 5.06
N CYS A 153 -13.39 12.43 4.09
CA CYS A 153 -13.84 11.08 3.78
C CYS A 153 -12.90 10.07 4.45
N ILE A 154 -13.46 9.13 5.20
CA ILE A 154 -12.72 8.03 5.84
C ILE A 154 -12.99 6.76 5.03
N ILE A 155 -11.94 6.06 4.58
CA ILE A 155 -12.02 4.75 3.93
C ILE A 155 -11.42 3.74 4.90
N ASP A 156 -12.29 2.93 5.56
CA ASP A 156 -11.87 2.09 6.68
C ASP A 156 -12.87 0.93 6.95
N THR A 157 -12.94 0.39 8.18
CA THR A 157 -13.80 -0.74 8.60
C THR A 157 -15.26 -0.34 8.87
N GLY A 158 -15.59 0.96 8.81
CA GLY A 158 -16.89 1.52 9.13
C GLY A 158 -16.80 2.65 10.13
N PHE A 159 -17.95 3.02 10.74
CA PHE A 159 -18.02 4.11 11.70
C PHE A 159 -19.19 3.88 12.66
N TYR A 160 -18.89 3.63 13.94
CA TYR A 160 -19.96 3.37 14.92
C TYR A 160 -20.67 4.66 15.32
N GLN A 161 -21.57 5.12 14.44
CA GLN A 161 -22.27 6.40 14.60
C GLN A 161 -23.12 6.51 15.87
N ALA A 162 -23.45 5.38 16.51
CA ALA A 162 -24.21 5.36 17.77
C ALA A 162 -23.35 5.68 19.01
N HIS A 163 -22.06 5.91 18.87
CA HIS A 163 -21.18 6.30 19.99
C HIS A 163 -21.48 7.73 20.43
N GLU A 164 -21.66 7.94 21.74
CA GLU A 164 -22.06 9.24 22.32
C GLU A 164 -21.07 10.38 22.07
N ASP A 165 -19.81 10.04 21.75
CA ASP A 165 -18.73 10.99 21.53
C ASP A 165 -18.40 11.20 20.05
N LEU A 166 -19.08 10.50 19.14
CA LEU A 166 -18.91 10.70 17.72
C LEU A 166 -20.03 11.59 17.13
N PRO A 167 -19.68 12.52 16.22
CA PRO A 167 -20.70 13.28 15.51
C PRO A 167 -21.42 12.42 14.46
N ASN A 168 -22.61 12.87 14.05
CA ASN A 168 -23.26 12.24 12.91
C ASN A 168 -22.50 12.51 11.62
N ALA A 169 -22.14 11.45 10.89
CA ALA A 169 -21.63 11.60 9.54
C ALA A 169 -22.72 12.11 8.59
N ILE A 170 -22.32 12.87 7.58
CA ILE A 170 -23.26 13.41 6.55
C ILE A 170 -23.77 12.32 5.60
N GLY A 171 -23.14 11.15 5.60
CA GLY A 171 -23.48 9.99 4.79
C GLY A 171 -22.33 9.00 4.69
N GLY A 172 -22.55 7.92 3.98
CA GLY A 172 -21.54 6.91 3.73
C GLY A 172 -22.00 5.84 2.74
N TYR A 173 -21.12 4.92 2.46
CA TYR A 173 -21.35 3.76 1.61
C TYR A 173 -20.57 2.56 2.13
N SER A 174 -21.18 1.39 2.13
CA SER A 174 -20.48 0.13 2.42
C SER A 174 -20.22 -0.64 1.14
N GLN A 175 -18.98 -1.11 0.97
CA GLN A 175 -18.59 -1.98 -0.15
C GLN A 175 -18.68 -3.48 0.22
N VAL A 176 -18.88 -3.80 1.49
CA VAL A 176 -18.78 -5.16 2.03
C VAL A 176 -20.08 -5.69 2.64
N ASP A 177 -20.95 -4.77 3.07
CA ASP A 177 -22.29 -5.04 3.60
C ASP A 177 -23.21 -3.86 3.29
N ASP A 178 -24.41 -3.79 3.84
CA ASP A 178 -25.36 -2.72 3.56
C ASP A 178 -25.31 -1.58 4.59
N ASP A 179 -24.37 -1.61 5.56
CA ASP A 179 -24.37 -0.69 6.70
C ASP A 179 -22.96 -0.12 7.01
N TRP A 180 -22.69 1.07 6.50
CA TRP A 180 -21.46 1.81 6.77
C TRP A 180 -21.42 2.40 8.19
N SER A 181 -22.59 2.58 8.84
CA SER A 181 -22.71 3.15 10.18
C SER A 181 -22.45 2.14 11.29
N ARG A 182 -22.18 0.90 10.91
CA ARG A 182 -21.72 -0.17 11.76
C ARG A 182 -20.23 -0.42 11.56
N ASP A 183 -19.52 -0.63 12.66
CA ASP A 183 -18.10 -0.96 12.67
C ASP A 183 -17.87 -2.10 13.69
N GLY A 184 -17.84 -3.32 13.19
CA GLY A 184 -17.66 -4.51 14.04
C GLY A 184 -16.19 -4.81 14.34
N ASP A 185 -15.27 -4.18 13.63
CA ASP A 185 -13.82 -4.25 13.88
C ASP A 185 -13.38 -3.20 14.90
N GLY A 186 -13.83 -1.96 14.74
CA GLY A 186 -13.55 -0.85 15.65
C GLY A 186 -12.48 0.12 15.15
N HIS A 187 -11.70 -0.26 14.14
CA HIS A 187 -10.59 0.55 13.64
C HIS A 187 -11.07 1.87 13.04
N GLY A 188 -12.09 1.83 12.17
CA GLY A 188 -12.65 3.04 11.55
C GLY A 188 -13.27 4.00 12.55
N SER A 189 -13.89 3.48 13.62
CA SER A 189 -14.43 4.31 14.73
C SER A 189 -13.31 4.98 15.51
N HIS A 190 -12.18 4.31 15.72
CA HIS A 190 -11.02 4.88 16.39
C HIS A 190 -10.39 5.99 15.54
N VAL A 191 -10.22 5.75 14.23
CA VAL A 191 -9.77 6.75 13.25
C VAL A 191 -10.70 7.97 13.25
N GLY A 192 -12.03 7.73 13.22
CA GLY A 192 -13.04 8.79 13.24
C GLY A 192 -13.00 9.64 14.50
N GLY A 193 -12.85 9.02 15.67
CA GLY A 193 -12.73 9.74 16.94
C GLY A 193 -11.44 10.58 17.02
N THR A 194 -10.33 10.06 16.52
CA THR A 194 -9.07 10.83 16.44
C THR A 194 -9.23 12.07 15.55
N ILE A 195 -9.97 11.95 14.43
CA ILE A 195 -10.27 13.10 13.58
C ILE A 195 -11.17 14.09 14.32
N THR A 196 -12.29 13.62 14.92
CA THR A 196 -13.39 14.52 15.26
C THR A 196 -14.30 14.03 16.40
N ALA A 197 -13.79 13.36 17.43
CA ALA A 197 -14.56 13.18 18.66
C ALA A 197 -15.05 14.54 19.18
N GLN A 198 -16.27 14.56 19.73
CA GLN A 198 -16.99 15.79 20.06
C GLN A 198 -16.39 16.49 21.27
N ASN A 199 -16.38 17.81 21.28
CA ASN A 199 -16.12 18.60 22.49
C ASN A 199 -17.44 18.73 23.28
N ASN A 200 -17.79 17.72 24.09
CA ASN A 200 -19.10 17.57 24.73
C ASN A 200 -19.03 17.26 26.24
N ASN A 201 -17.87 17.40 26.86
CA ASN A 201 -17.56 17.05 28.24
C ASN A 201 -17.64 15.54 28.55
N LEU A 202 -17.53 14.68 27.52
CA LEU A 202 -17.48 13.22 27.67
C LEU A 202 -16.22 12.68 26.98
N GLY A 203 -15.72 11.57 27.47
CA GLY A 203 -14.69 10.75 26.83
C GLY A 203 -13.47 11.51 26.34
N VAL A 204 -13.31 11.65 25.04
CA VAL A 204 -12.14 12.31 24.39
C VAL A 204 -12.59 13.44 23.46
N VAL A 205 -11.67 14.29 23.06
CA VAL A 205 -11.88 15.26 21.97
C VAL A 205 -10.94 14.94 20.81
N GLY A 206 -11.42 15.04 19.59
CA GLY A 206 -10.62 14.87 18.39
C GLY A 206 -9.76 16.10 18.07
N VAL A 207 -8.90 15.97 17.07
CA VAL A 207 -8.12 17.10 16.51
C VAL A 207 -9.06 18.22 16.06
N ILE A 208 -10.21 17.85 15.49
CA ILE A 208 -11.32 18.74 15.17
C ILE A 208 -12.43 18.50 16.21
N PRO A 209 -12.96 19.50 16.89
CA PRO A 209 -13.87 19.33 18.03
C PRO A 209 -15.33 18.97 17.61
N GLY A 210 -15.53 17.90 16.82
CA GLY A 210 -16.85 17.40 16.45
C GLY A 210 -17.58 18.15 15.35
N THR A 211 -16.91 18.96 14.55
CA THR A 211 -17.58 19.93 13.66
C THR A 211 -17.39 19.70 12.16
N VAL A 212 -16.42 18.85 11.76
CA VAL A 212 -16.16 18.55 10.34
C VAL A 212 -17.26 17.67 9.75
N ASN A 213 -17.57 17.85 8.45
CA ASN A 213 -18.42 16.92 7.74
C ASN A 213 -17.67 15.60 7.48
N LEU A 214 -18.22 14.49 7.95
CA LEU A 214 -17.67 13.15 7.69
C LEU A 214 -18.46 12.45 6.60
N TYR A 215 -17.76 11.82 5.66
CA TYR A 215 -18.34 10.83 4.75
C TYR A 215 -17.57 9.52 4.91
N ILE A 216 -18.26 8.40 5.02
CA ILE A 216 -17.66 7.12 5.40
C ILE A 216 -17.75 6.14 4.24
N ILE A 217 -16.63 5.50 3.93
CA ILE A 217 -16.59 4.31 3.08
C ILE A 217 -16.20 3.13 3.97
N LYS A 218 -17.15 2.25 4.24
CA LYS A 218 -16.83 0.95 4.85
C LYS A 218 -16.23 0.06 3.78
N PHE A 219 -14.93 0.00 3.79
CA PHE A 219 -14.09 -0.67 2.80
C PHE A 219 -13.72 -2.09 3.23
N PHE A 220 -13.49 -2.30 4.53
CA PHE A 220 -13.26 -3.60 5.13
C PHE A 220 -14.49 -4.07 5.90
N ASN A 221 -14.67 -5.39 5.96
CA ASN A 221 -15.73 -5.97 6.78
C ASN A 221 -15.35 -5.99 8.26
N ASP A 222 -16.29 -6.45 9.10
CA ASP A 222 -16.12 -6.50 10.56
C ASP A 222 -15.01 -7.47 11.04
N GLN A 223 -14.34 -8.17 10.16
CA GLN A 223 -13.19 -9.05 10.42
C GLN A 223 -11.89 -8.49 9.82
N GLY A 224 -11.88 -7.29 9.29
CA GLY A 224 -10.71 -6.69 8.70
C GLY A 224 -10.19 -7.42 7.44
N ASN A 225 -11.04 -8.15 6.72
CA ASN A 225 -10.60 -8.89 5.54
C ASN A 225 -10.13 -7.96 4.44
N ALA A 226 -9.02 -8.35 3.78
CA ALA A 226 -8.46 -7.63 2.64
C ALA A 226 -9.47 -7.46 1.50
N THR A 227 -9.37 -6.34 0.79
CA THR A 227 -10.13 -6.05 -0.42
C THR A 227 -9.20 -5.56 -1.54
N TYR A 228 -9.70 -5.15 -2.68
CA TYR A 228 -8.88 -4.92 -3.87
C TYR A 228 -8.59 -3.43 -4.10
N ALA A 229 -7.48 -3.15 -4.79
CA ALA A 229 -7.11 -1.80 -5.21
C ALA A 229 -8.20 -1.13 -6.06
N SER A 230 -8.91 -1.90 -6.86
CA SER A 230 -10.05 -1.38 -7.64
C SER A 230 -11.22 -0.94 -6.76
N ASP A 231 -11.48 -1.66 -5.67
CA ASP A 231 -12.51 -1.26 -4.72
C ASP A 231 -12.11 0.04 -4.00
N LEU A 232 -10.79 0.23 -3.74
CA LEU A 232 -10.27 1.49 -3.19
C LEU A 232 -10.48 2.67 -4.15
N VAL A 233 -10.30 2.47 -5.45
CA VAL A 233 -10.59 3.49 -6.47
C VAL A 233 -12.09 3.83 -6.51
N ASP A 234 -13.00 2.85 -6.37
CA ASP A 234 -14.43 3.13 -6.23
C ASP A 234 -14.73 3.94 -4.98
N GLY A 235 -14.12 3.57 -3.83
CA GLY A 235 -14.21 4.33 -2.58
C GLY A 235 -13.75 5.79 -2.76
N LEU A 236 -12.58 6.00 -3.38
CA LEU A 236 -12.05 7.34 -3.69
C LEU A 236 -13.01 8.15 -4.57
N ASN A 237 -13.59 7.55 -5.61
CA ASN A 237 -14.55 8.22 -6.49
C ASN A 237 -15.84 8.59 -5.75
N ARG A 238 -16.30 7.78 -4.81
CA ARG A 238 -17.44 8.12 -3.92
C ARG A 238 -17.11 9.25 -2.96
N CYS A 239 -15.91 9.28 -2.38
CA CYS A 239 -15.42 10.39 -1.58
C CYS A 239 -15.45 11.70 -2.39
N LYS A 240 -14.94 11.68 -3.62
CA LYS A 240 -14.99 12.82 -4.56
C LYS A 240 -16.43 13.27 -4.82
N ALA A 241 -17.32 12.33 -5.13
CA ALA A 241 -18.74 12.61 -5.38
C ALA A 241 -19.46 13.21 -4.16
N ALA A 242 -19.03 12.86 -2.94
CA ALA A 242 -19.52 13.44 -1.70
C ALA A 242 -18.90 14.82 -1.38
N GLY A 243 -18.01 15.33 -2.23
CA GLY A 243 -17.35 16.63 -2.06
C GLY A 243 -16.21 16.62 -1.03
N ALA A 244 -15.57 15.48 -0.83
CA ALA A 244 -14.44 15.37 0.09
C ALA A 244 -13.30 16.30 -0.31
N ASN A 245 -12.79 17.06 0.65
CA ASN A 245 -11.56 17.82 0.51
C ASN A 245 -10.35 16.95 0.88
N VAL A 246 -10.48 16.16 1.94
CA VAL A 246 -9.46 15.25 2.45
C VAL A 246 -9.99 13.82 2.44
N VAL A 247 -9.18 12.86 1.99
CA VAL A 247 -9.46 11.42 2.09
C VAL A 247 -8.43 10.79 3.02
N SER A 248 -8.90 10.24 4.14
CA SER A 248 -8.10 9.57 5.17
C SER A 248 -8.13 8.06 4.98
N MET A 249 -6.95 7.44 4.88
CA MET A 249 -6.80 6.01 4.58
C MET A 249 -5.77 5.36 5.50
N SER A 250 -6.26 4.67 6.53
CA SER A 250 -5.41 3.90 7.45
C SER A 250 -5.27 2.45 6.97
N LEU A 251 -4.82 2.29 5.74
CA LEU A 251 -4.72 1.02 5.01
C LEU A 251 -3.53 1.00 4.06
N GLY A 252 -3.14 -0.21 3.62
CA GLY A 252 -2.02 -0.33 2.69
C GLY A 252 -1.88 -1.69 2.01
N GLY A 253 -0.87 -1.79 1.15
CA GLY A 253 -0.46 -3.03 0.50
C GLY A 253 0.88 -2.85 -0.22
N SER A 254 1.62 -3.95 -0.40
CA SER A 254 3.00 -3.91 -0.92
C SER A 254 3.10 -3.81 -2.45
N VAL A 255 1.99 -3.99 -3.17
CA VAL A 255 2.00 -4.06 -4.64
C VAL A 255 1.58 -2.73 -5.25
N TYR A 256 2.45 -2.16 -6.08
CA TYR A 256 2.15 -0.98 -6.89
C TYR A 256 1.16 -1.34 -8.00
N VAL A 257 0.09 -0.56 -8.13
CA VAL A 257 -0.90 -0.66 -9.21
C VAL A 257 -0.97 0.66 -9.95
N LYS A 258 -0.62 0.64 -11.23
CA LYS A 258 -0.52 1.87 -12.03
C LYS A 258 -1.87 2.54 -12.26
N ALA A 259 -2.94 1.74 -12.46
CA ALA A 259 -4.28 2.27 -12.62
C ALA A 259 -4.75 2.99 -11.34
N GLU A 260 -4.50 2.41 -10.16
CA GLU A 260 -4.78 3.03 -8.87
C GLU A 260 -3.97 4.33 -8.68
N ASN A 261 -2.66 4.30 -8.95
CA ASN A 261 -1.83 5.51 -8.91
C ASN A 261 -2.37 6.62 -9.82
N THR A 262 -2.83 6.25 -11.02
CA THR A 262 -3.44 7.22 -11.94
C THR A 262 -4.72 7.82 -11.38
N ALA A 263 -5.57 7.01 -10.71
CA ALA A 263 -6.79 7.48 -10.09
C ALA A 263 -6.50 8.46 -8.94
N PHE A 264 -5.52 8.17 -8.08
CA PHE A 264 -5.10 9.10 -7.02
C PHE A 264 -4.49 10.39 -7.58
N GLN A 265 -3.70 10.30 -8.64
CA GLN A 265 -3.15 11.48 -9.29
C GLN A 265 -4.27 12.35 -9.91
N GLN A 266 -5.29 11.75 -10.52
CA GLN A 266 -6.44 12.48 -11.03
C GLN A 266 -7.22 13.16 -9.90
N ALA A 267 -7.49 12.44 -8.79
CA ALA A 267 -8.16 13.01 -7.62
C ALA A 267 -7.39 14.20 -7.04
N TYR A 268 -6.06 14.10 -6.98
CA TYR A 268 -5.20 15.21 -6.55
C TYR A 268 -5.32 16.43 -7.50
N ASN A 269 -5.28 16.20 -8.81
CA ASN A 269 -5.44 17.26 -9.81
C ASN A 269 -6.84 17.90 -9.79
N GLU A 270 -7.84 17.17 -9.31
CA GLU A 270 -9.20 17.65 -9.10
C GLU A 270 -9.41 18.33 -7.74
N GLY A 271 -8.36 18.48 -6.95
CA GLY A 271 -8.37 19.24 -5.70
C GLY A 271 -8.62 18.41 -4.43
N VAL A 272 -8.52 17.08 -4.49
CA VAL A 272 -8.61 16.22 -3.30
C VAL A 272 -7.22 16.00 -2.72
N LEU A 273 -7.07 16.10 -1.40
CA LEU A 273 -5.86 15.72 -0.67
C LEU A 273 -6.05 14.34 -0.04
N SER A 274 -5.40 13.34 -0.60
CA SER A 274 -5.38 11.97 -0.07
C SER A 274 -4.22 11.80 0.90
N ILE A 275 -4.48 11.22 2.07
CA ILE A 275 -3.52 11.02 3.16
C ILE A 275 -3.60 9.56 3.60
N ALA A 276 -2.46 8.87 3.67
CA ALA A 276 -2.43 7.44 3.96
C ALA A 276 -1.28 7.04 4.90
N ALA A 277 -1.50 5.96 5.61
CA ALA A 277 -0.56 5.39 6.58
C ALA A 277 0.65 4.75 5.90
N ALA A 278 1.86 5.06 6.37
CA ALA A 278 3.11 4.56 5.80
C ALA A 278 3.29 3.05 5.92
N GLY A 279 2.63 2.40 6.92
CA GLY A 279 2.72 0.97 7.22
C GLY A 279 3.38 0.68 8.57
N ASN A 280 3.15 -0.53 9.11
CA ASN A 280 3.58 -0.92 10.47
C ASN A 280 4.61 -2.04 10.52
N ASP A 281 5.33 -2.34 9.42
CA ASP A 281 6.30 -3.44 9.39
C ASP A 281 7.71 -3.04 9.88
N GLY A 282 7.93 -1.79 10.29
CA GLY A 282 9.22 -1.30 10.79
C GLY A 282 10.37 -1.39 9.79
N ASN A 283 10.09 -1.33 8.51
CA ASN A 283 11.06 -1.51 7.44
C ASN A 283 10.95 -0.43 6.35
N SER A 284 11.82 -0.49 5.35
CA SER A 284 11.87 0.50 4.27
C SER A 284 11.02 0.14 3.03
N ALA A 285 10.14 -0.85 3.11
CA ALA A 285 9.27 -1.22 2.02
C ALA A 285 8.25 -0.11 1.72
N TYR A 286 7.85 -0.02 0.46
CA TYR A 286 6.75 0.87 0.07
C TYR A 286 5.40 0.25 0.40
N SER A 287 4.48 1.06 0.92
CA SER A 287 3.08 0.71 1.12
C SER A 287 2.21 1.60 0.23
N TYR A 288 1.27 1.02 -0.50
CA TYR A 288 0.37 1.73 -1.39
C TYR A 288 -1.05 1.72 -0.84
N PRO A 289 -1.74 2.88 -0.87
CA PRO A 289 -1.49 4.07 -1.69
C PRO A 289 -0.52 5.10 -1.11
N ALA A 290 -0.04 4.98 0.13
CA ALA A 290 0.81 5.98 0.79
C ALA A 290 2.07 6.36 -0.02
N SER A 291 2.64 5.40 -0.76
CA SER A 291 3.86 5.62 -1.56
C SER A 291 3.59 6.14 -2.97
N TYR A 292 2.37 6.62 -3.28
CA TYR A 292 2.11 7.38 -4.51
C TYR A 292 2.42 8.86 -4.29
N ASN A 293 3.06 9.52 -5.25
CA ASN A 293 3.42 10.95 -5.16
C ASN A 293 2.23 11.88 -4.91
N SER A 294 1.03 11.50 -5.34
CA SER A 294 -0.20 12.26 -5.13
C SER A 294 -0.86 12.02 -3.77
N VAL A 295 -0.30 11.15 -2.95
CA VAL A 295 -0.80 10.80 -1.61
C VAL A 295 0.22 11.24 -0.57
N MET A 296 -0.22 11.88 0.51
CA MET A 296 0.64 12.26 1.63
C MET A 296 0.82 11.03 2.53
N SER A 297 2.05 10.54 2.65
CA SER A 297 2.41 9.41 3.50
C SER A 297 2.72 9.84 4.92
N VAL A 298 2.13 9.17 5.92
CA VAL A 298 2.23 9.55 7.32
C VAL A 298 2.95 8.49 8.14
N ALA A 299 4.08 8.85 8.75
CA ALA A 299 4.81 8.05 9.74
C ALA A 299 4.27 8.28 11.16
N ALA A 300 4.51 7.31 12.05
CA ALA A 300 4.08 7.36 13.44
C ALA A 300 5.20 7.81 14.38
N ILE A 301 4.85 8.67 15.34
CA ILE A 301 5.70 9.08 16.46
C ILE A 301 4.99 8.89 17.80
N ASP A 302 5.78 8.81 18.89
CA ASP A 302 5.28 8.79 20.27
C ASP A 302 5.06 10.20 20.84
N ALA A 303 4.58 10.28 22.10
CA ALA A 303 4.36 11.55 22.80
C ALA A 303 5.65 12.36 23.03
N ASN A 304 6.82 11.74 22.98
CA ASN A 304 8.13 12.37 23.10
C ASN A 304 8.73 12.75 21.75
N LYS A 305 7.97 12.60 20.67
CA LYS A 305 8.37 12.84 19.27
C LYS A 305 9.43 11.86 18.75
N ASN A 306 9.60 10.71 19.40
CA ASN A 306 10.45 9.65 18.86
C ASN A 306 9.71 8.90 17.76
N TRP A 307 10.42 8.54 16.70
CA TRP A 307 9.90 7.66 15.66
C TRP A 307 9.53 6.30 16.25
N ALA A 308 8.38 5.78 15.88
CA ALA A 308 7.87 4.49 16.37
C ALA A 308 8.53 3.32 15.63
N ASP A 309 9.09 2.35 16.36
CA ASP A 309 9.86 1.22 15.79
C ASP A 309 9.09 0.40 14.74
N PHE A 310 7.76 0.36 14.82
CA PHE A 310 6.91 -0.30 13.85
C PHE A 310 6.68 0.52 12.58
N SER A 311 6.83 1.86 12.62
CA SER A 311 6.52 2.71 11.47
C SER A 311 7.43 2.36 10.29
N GLN A 312 6.86 2.19 9.09
CA GLN A 312 7.69 2.09 7.88
C GLN A 312 8.37 3.42 7.59
N PHE A 313 9.55 3.32 7.00
CA PHE A 313 10.41 4.47 6.68
C PHE A 313 10.98 4.32 5.27
N ASN A 314 10.79 5.32 4.43
CA ASN A 314 11.33 5.36 3.08
C ASN A 314 11.24 6.79 2.53
N ASN A 315 11.73 7.02 1.33
CA ASN A 315 11.74 8.35 0.70
C ASN A 315 10.34 8.85 0.27
N GLN A 316 9.28 8.07 0.48
CA GLN A 316 7.91 8.51 0.23
C GLN A 316 7.21 9.00 1.52
N VAL A 317 7.77 8.71 2.70
CA VAL A 317 7.26 9.32 3.94
C VAL A 317 7.35 10.84 3.81
N GLU A 318 6.23 11.51 4.02
CA GLU A 318 6.14 12.95 3.81
C GLU A 318 6.03 13.73 5.10
N ILE A 319 5.28 13.20 6.08
CA ILE A 319 5.04 13.86 7.35
C ILE A 319 4.99 12.84 8.49
N ALA A 320 5.22 13.25 9.71
CA ALA A 320 5.03 12.44 10.90
C ALA A 320 3.91 13.01 11.78
N ALA A 321 3.18 12.11 12.45
CA ALA A 321 2.11 12.47 13.36
C ALA A 321 2.01 11.49 14.55
N PRO A 322 1.30 11.84 15.65
CA PRO A 322 1.11 10.95 16.80
C PRO A 322 0.46 9.62 16.42
N GLY A 323 1.13 8.50 16.72
CA GLY A 323 0.68 7.16 16.37
C GLY A 323 0.94 6.09 17.43
N VAL A 324 1.41 6.49 18.64
CA VAL A 324 1.68 5.56 19.74
C VAL A 324 0.80 5.93 20.93
N ASP A 325 0.15 4.95 21.53
CA ASP A 325 -0.77 5.13 22.67
C ASP A 325 -1.85 6.20 22.42
N VAL A 326 -2.38 6.22 21.20
CA VAL A 326 -3.43 7.16 20.80
C VAL A 326 -4.76 6.64 21.32
N ILE A 327 -5.33 7.35 22.30
CA ILE A 327 -6.65 7.02 22.82
C ILE A 327 -7.75 7.64 21.97
N SER A 328 -8.76 6.84 21.59
CA SER A 328 -9.90 7.28 20.80
C SER A 328 -11.12 6.39 21.03
N THR A 329 -12.23 6.71 20.37
CA THR A 329 -13.52 6.00 20.47
C THR A 329 -13.46 4.62 19.83
N VAL A 330 -14.10 3.63 20.44
CA VAL A 330 -14.30 2.28 19.91
C VAL A 330 -15.75 1.86 20.03
N PRO A 331 -16.26 0.95 19.16
CA PRO A 331 -17.63 0.47 19.24
C PRO A 331 -17.94 -0.24 20.54
N TYR A 332 -19.19 -0.19 20.93
CA TYR A 332 -19.66 -0.99 22.04
C TYR A 332 -19.81 -2.47 21.64
N LEU A 333 -19.46 -3.37 22.55
CA LEU A 333 -19.63 -4.80 22.33
C LEU A 333 -21.11 -5.18 22.42
N GLU A 334 -21.67 -5.61 21.30
CA GLU A 334 -23.00 -6.19 21.27
C GLU A 334 -22.97 -7.69 21.59
N THR A 335 -23.82 -8.11 22.52
CA THR A 335 -24.07 -9.52 22.78
C THR A 335 -25.48 -9.86 22.36
N ASN A 336 -25.63 -10.51 21.22
CA ASN A 336 -26.91 -10.96 20.68
C ASN A 336 -26.88 -12.48 20.53
N LYS A 337 -27.55 -13.19 21.47
CA LYS A 337 -27.58 -14.65 21.46
C LYS A 337 -28.83 -15.24 22.08
N VAL A 338 -29.12 -16.45 21.71
CA VAL A 338 -30.05 -17.32 22.45
C VAL A 338 -29.29 -18.55 22.99
N THR A 339 -29.42 -18.81 24.27
CA THR A 339 -28.84 -19.98 24.95
C THR A 339 -29.94 -21.00 25.19
N VAL A 340 -29.82 -22.23 24.66
CA VAL A 340 -30.74 -23.34 24.85
C VAL A 340 -29.93 -24.59 25.19
N GLY A 341 -30.31 -25.30 26.26
CA GLY A 341 -29.60 -26.50 26.69
C GLY A 341 -28.12 -26.24 27.05
N GLY A 342 -27.75 -25.01 27.43
CA GLY A 342 -26.38 -24.62 27.74
C GLY A 342 -25.53 -24.30 26.51
N VAL A 343 -26.09 -24.32 25.28
CA VAL A 343 -25.41 -23.99 24.03
C VAL A 343 -25.83 -22.58 23.58
N ASP A 344 -24.85 -21.75 23.30
CA ASP A 344 -25.04 -20.40 22.76
C ASP A 344 -25.19 -20.45 21.23
N HIS A 345 -26.23 -19.82 20.73
CA HIS A 345 -26.46 -19.57 19.31
C HIS A 345 -26.46 -18.07 19.07
N LEU A 346 -25.45 -17.60 18.32
CA LEU A 346 -25.30 -16.19 18.01
C LEU A 346 -26.37 -15.73 17.01
N GLY A 347 -26.80 -14.47 17.17
CA GLY A 347 -27.77 -13.81 16.30
C GLY A 347 -27.44 -12.33 16.11
N GLY A 348 -28.27 -11.62 15.38
CA GLY A 348 -28.24 -10.16 15.24
C GLY A 348 -29.39 -9.53 16.01
N HIS A 349 -29.22 -8.30 16.51
CA HIS A 349 -30.34 -7.51 17.02
C HIS A 349 -31.26 -7.09 15.86
N ILE A 350 -32.55 -7.15 16.09
CA ILE A 350 -33.52 -6.50 15.18
C ILE A 350 -33.71 -5.07 15.68
N ASP A 351 -33.25 -4.10 14.92
CA ASP A 351 -33.24 -2.69 15.30
C ASP A 351 -34.65 -2.20 15.68
N LEU A 352 -34.71 -1.25 16.63
CA LEU A 352 -35.93 -0.70 17.22
C LEU A 352 -36.74 -1.72 18.06
N SER A 353 -36.22 -2.94 18.32
CA SER A 353 -36.77 -3.87 19.32
C SER A 353 -36.14 -3.65 20.69
N GLY A 354 -36.69 -4.27 21.72
CA GLY A 354 -36.19 -4.21 23.11
C GLY A 354 -34.81 -4.86 23.24
N ARG A 355 -34.06 -4.45 24.26
CA ARG A 355 -32.76 -5.03 24.66
C ARG A 355 -32.88 -5.58 26.11
N GLY A 356 -31.89 -6.37 26.53
CA GLY A 356 -31.78 -6.94 27.85
C GLY A 356 -31.65 -8.47 27.84
N THR A 357 -31.99 -9.12 28.96
CA THR A 357 -31.94 -10.58 29.08
C THR A 357 -33.29 -11.10 29.56
N VAL A 358 -33.87 -12.03 28.83
CA VAL A 358 -35.16 -12.68 29.18
C VAL A 358 -35.04 -14.18 28.99
N SER A 359 -35.89 -14.91 29.72
CA SER A 359 -35.95 -16.38 29.59
C SER A 359 -37.41 -16.84 29.47
N GLY A 360 -37.62 -17.89 28.69
CA GLY A 360 -38.91 -18.51 28.50
C GLY A 360 -38.80 -19.84 27.76
N GLN A 361 -39.85 -20.62 27.78
CA GLN A 361 -39.89 -21.84 27.00
C GLN A 361 -39.89 -21.50 25.49
N LEU A 362 -39.01 -22.15 24.73
CA LEU A 362 -38.92 -21.97 23.27
C LEU A 362 -40.10 -22.68 22.59
N VAL A 363 -40.83 -21.95 21.79
CA VAL A 363 -41.98 -22.45 21.00
C VAL A 363 -41.87 -22.02 19.52
N ASP A 364 -42.41 -22.87 18.65
CA ASP A 364 -42.52 -22.53 17.23
C ASP A 364 -43.75 -21.64 17.00
N GLY A 365 -43.53 -20.47 16.42
CA GLY A 365 -44.59 -19.53 16.02
C GLY A 365 -44.88 -19.56 14.52
N GLY A 366 -44.23 -20.43 13.75
CA GLY A 366 -44.33 -20.47 12.29
C GLY A 366 -43.87 -19.14 11.68
N LEU A 367 -44.73 -18.53 10.88
CA LEU A 367 -44.43 -17.19 10.28
C LEU A 367 -44.69 -16.02 11.24
N CYS A 368 -45.27 -16.24 12.43
CA CYS A 368 -45.67 -15.19 13.37
C CYS A 368 -46.54 -14.05 12.75
N GLY A 369 -47.30 -14.38 11.71
CA GLY A 369 -48.15 -13.39 11.00
C GLY A 369 -49.45 -13.03 11.76
N THR A 370 -49.79 -13.77 12.83
CA THR A 370 -50.95 -13.50 13.69
C THR A 370 -50.53 -13.78 15.16
N THR A 371 -51.34 -13.27 16.08
CA THR A 371 -51.19 -13.57 17.53
C THR A 371 -51.39 -15.05 17.85
N GLY A 372 -50.72 -15.54 18.91
CA GLY A 372 -50.76 -16.93 19.35
C GLY A 372 -50.82 -17.10 20.89
N SER A 373 -50.75 -18.32 21.37
CA SER A 373 -50.73 -18.61 22.83
C SER A 373 -49.30 -18.59 23.37
N TRP A 374 -48.66 -17.41 23.37
CA TRP A 374 -47.22 -17.26 23.60
C TRP A 374 -46.87 -16.56 24.93
N ASN A 375 -47.81 -16.41 25.83
CA ASN A 375 -47.56 -15.74 27.11
C ASN A 375 -46.38 -16.34 27.87
N GLY A 376 -45.36 -15.52 28.19
CA GLY A 376 -44.11 -15.90 28.84
C GLY A 376 -43.18 -16.80 27.99
N LYS A 377 -43.38 -16.88 26.67
CA LYS A 377 -42.59 -17.72 25.77
C LYS A 377 -41.56 -16.95 25.00
N VAL A 378 -40.49 -17.63 24.62
CA VAL A 378 -39.55 -17.25 23.56
C VAL A 378 -40.10 -17.88 22.27
N VAL A 379 -40.41 -17.08 21.29
CA VAL A 379 -41.10 -17.51 20.08
C VAL A 379 -40.16 -17.50 18.88
N LEU A 380 -40.01 -18.67 18.26
CA LEU A 380 -39.20 -18.83 17.04
C LEU A 380 -40.10 -18.57 15.80
N CYS A 381 -39.76 -17.59 15.01
CA CYS A 381 -40.50 -17.15 13.82
C CYS A 381 -39.68 -17.40 12.56
N GLN A 382 -40.25 -17.93 11.51
CA GLN A 382 -39.58 -18.01 10.21
C GLN A 382 -39.69 -16.67 9.46
N ARG A 383 -38.59 -16.18 8.85
CA ARG A 383 -38.58 -15.06 7.90
C ARG A 383 -39.41 -15.42 6.66
N GLY A 384 -40.13 -14.46 6.08
CA GLY A 384 -40.99 -14.59 4.88
C GLY A 384 -42.33 -13.89 5.08
N GLU A 385 -43.09 -13.67 4.06
CA GLU A 385 -44.43 -13.04 3.91
C GLU A 385 -44.73 -11.77 4.73
N PHE A 386 -44.39 -11.78 6.04
CA PHE A 386 -44.67 -10.65 6.96
C PHE A 386 -43.36 -9.91 7.29
N ASP A 387 -43.46 -8.58 7.45
CA ASP A 387 -42.34 -7.77 7.94
C ASP A 387 -41.94 -8.08 9.39
N PHE A 388 -40.79 -7.62 9.81
CA PHE A 388 -40.27 -7.92 11.16
C PHE A 388 -41.09 -7.25 12.25
N TYR A 389 -41.62 -6.05 12.01
CA TYR A 389 -42.49 -5.38 12.96
C TYR A 389 -43.74 -6.19 13.25
N THR A 390 -44.43 -6.67 12.21
CA THR A 390 -45.64 -7.51 12.35
C THR A 390 -45.33 -8.76 13.19
N LYS A 391 -44.19 -9.43 12.91
CA LYS A 391 -43.80 -10.64 13.66
C LYS A 391 -43.52 -10.35 15.13
N VAL A 392 -42.67 -9.38 15.44
CA VAL A 392 -42.27 -9.02 16.80
C VAL A 392 -43.47 -8.48 17.57
N ARG A 393 -44.31 -7.66 16.94
CA ARG A 393 -45.52 -7.10 17.56
C ARG A 393 -46.55 -8.17 17.89
N ASN A 394 -46.75 -9.16 17.02
CA ASN A 394 -47.69 -10.26 17.30
C ASN A 394 -47.21 -11.10 18.47
N VAL A 395 -45.87 -11.36 18.57
CA VAL A 395 -45.30 -12.03 19.74
C VAL A 395 -45.51 -11.20 21.00
N GLN A 396 -45.20 -9.91 20.98
CA GLN A 396 -45.40 -8.98 22.10
C GLN A 396 -46.88 -8.92 22.54
N THR A 397 -47.77 -8.74 21.59
CA THR A 397 -49.22 -8.66 21.87
C THR A 397 -49.77 -9.97 22.47
N SER A 398 -49.15 -11.09 22.15
CA SER A 398 -49.47 -12.41 22.69
C SER A 398 -48.80 -12.68 24.05
N GLY A 399 -48.09 -11.68 24.64
CA GLY A 399 -47.40 -11.83 25.93
C GLY A 399 -46.06 -12.59 25.81
N GLY A 400 -45.55 -12.84 24.63
CA GLY A 400 -44.22 -13.44 24.43
C GLY A 400 -43.12 -12.49 24.93
N VAL A 401 -42.03 -13.08 25.43
CA VAL A 401 -40.92 -12.32 26.03
C VAL A 401 -39.79 -11.98 25.02
N ALA A 402 -39.65 -12.76 23.95
CA ALA A 402 -38.74 -12.50 22.86
C ALA A 402 -39.22 -13.14 21.54
N ALA A 403 -38.91 -12.52 20.42
CA ALA A 403 -39.11 -13.04 19.07
C ALA A 403 -37.72 -13.36 18.43
N LEU A 404 -37.50 -14.63 18.10
CA LEU A 404 -36.34 -15.11 17.39
C LEU A 404 -36.73 -15.32 15.92
N ILE A 405 -36.21 -14.52 15.01
CA ILE A 405 -36.57 -14.62 13.59
C ILE A 405 -35.42 -15.30 12.85
N TYR A 406 -35.67 -16.53 12.36
CA TYR A 406 -34.63 -17.22 11.56
C TYR A 406 -34.83 -17.03 10.06
N ASN A 407 -33.72 -17.01 9.36
CA ASN A 407 -33.71 -16.75 7.92
C ASN A 407 -34.43 -17.86 7.13
N ASN A 408 -35.02 -17.52 5.99
CA ASN A 408 -35.67 -18.44 5.06
C ASN A 408 -34.73 -18.87 3.91
N VAL A 409 -33.49 -18.31 3.87
CA VAL A 409 -32.39 -18.68 2.99
C VAL A 409 -31.13 -18.93 3.83
N PRO A 410 -30.11 -19.67 3.33
CA PRO A 410 -28.88 -19.93 4.08
C PRO A 410 -28.21 -18.66 4.59
N GLY A 411 -27.62 -18.73 5.80
CA GLY A 411 -26.85 -17.67 6.43
C GLY A 411 -27.64 -16.71 7.31
N ASN A 412 -26.93 -15.73 7.87
CA ASN A 412 -27.45 -14.70 8.77
C ASN A 412 -28.13 -13.55 7.98
N PHE A 413 -28.79 -12.65 8.69
CA PHE A 413 -29.35 -11.41 8.13
C PHE A 413 -29.44 -10.33 9.20
N GLY A 414 -29.41 -9.06 8.81
CA GLY A 414 -29.78 -7.92 9.62
C GLY A 414 -31.28 -7.57 9.45
N GLY A 415 -31.85 -6.84 10.39
CA GLY A 415 -33.23 -6.42 10.29
C GLY A 415 -33.58 -5.25 11.20
N THR A 416 -34.57 -4.48 10.79
CA THR A 416 -35.16 -3.37 11.55
C THR A 416 -36.67 -3.50 11.59
N LEU A 417 -37.29 -2.96 12.63
CA LEU A 417 -38.77 -2.86 12.68
C LEU A 417 -39.31 -1.78 11.73
N GLY A 418 -38.43 -0.96 11.13
CA GLY A 418 -38.78 0.15 10.22
C GLY A 418 -39.09 1.45 10.97
N ASP A 419 -38.89 2.56 10.27
CA ASP A 419 -39.05 3.91 10.82
C ASP A 419 -40.38 4.14 11.48
N GLY A 420 -40.37 4.74 12.66
CA GLY A 420 -41.57 5.04 13.46
C GLY A 420 -42.17 3.85 14.20
N ASN A 421 -41.63 2.66 14.06
CA ASN A 421 -42.02 1.46 14.80
C ASN A 421 -41.10 1.20 15.97
N SER A 422 -41.62 0.50 17.01
CA SER A 422 -40.81 -0.01 18.13
C SER A 422 -41.48 -1.19 18.80
N ALA A 423 -40.70 -1.97 19.52
CA ALA A 423 -41.18 -3.04 20.39
C ALA A 423 -40.44 -3.06 21.71
N SER A 424 -41.11 -3.46 22.79
CA SER A 424 -40.50 -3.57 24.11
C SER A 424 -39.86 -4.95 24.40
N ILE A 425 -40.18 -5.96 23.59
CA ILE A 425 -39.56 -7.29 23.69
C ILE A 425 -38.33 -7.37 22.78
N ILE A 426 -37.42 -8.28 23.12
CA ILE A 426 -36.22 -8.54 22.32
C ILE A 426 -36.61 -9.17 20.98
N GLY A 427 -36.11 -8.64 19.86
CA GLY A 427 -36.11 -9.27 18.56
C GLY A 427 -34.69 -9.66 18.17
N LEU A 428 -34.44 -10.92 17.87
CA LEU A 428 -33.17 -11.37 17.31
C LEU A 428 -33.35 -12.03 15.95
N SER A 429 -32.44 -11.77 15.04
CA SER A 429 -32.27 -12.53 13.81
C SER A 429 -31.35 -13.74 14.05
N LEU A 430 -31.64 -14.85 13.41
CA LEU A 430 -30.84 -16.08 13.45
C LEU A 430 -30.62 -16.59 12.02
N SER A 431 -29.52 -17.30 11.80
CA SER A 431 -29.31 -17.97 10.51
C SER A 431 -30.39 -19.04 10.26
N GLN A 432 -30.57 -19.41 8.99
CA GLN A 432 -31.46 -20.49 8.60
C GLN A 432 -31.09 -21.80 9.33
N GLU A 433 -29.80 -22.11 9.36
CA GLU A 433 -29.25 -23.32 9.95
C GLU A 433 -29.57 -23.40 11.45
N THR A 434 -29.33 -22.28 12.16
CA THR A 434 -29.62 -22.16 13.59
C THR A 434 -31.11 -22.30 13.84
N GLY A 435 -31.96 -21.61 13.07
CA GLY A 435 -33.39 -21.68 13.21
C GLY A 435 -33.96 -23.10 13.01
N GLN A 436 -33.55 -23.75 11.92
CA GLN A 436 -33.94 -25.14 11.63
C GLN A 436 -33.47 -26.12 12.69
N TYR A 437 -32.23 -25.93 13.20
CA TYR A 437 -31.71 -26.72 14.30
C TYR A 437 -32.58 -26.58 15.56
N LEU A 438 -32.94 -25.35 15.95
CA LEU A 438 -33.75 -25.05 17.11
C LEU A 438 -35.17 -25.62 16.96
N VAL A 439 -35.81 -25.54 15.80
CA VAL A 439 -37.09 -26.16 15.49
C VAL A 439 -37.01 -27.68 15.68
N ALA A 440 -35.96 -28.33 15.18
CA ALA A 440 -35.84 -29.79 15.20
C ALA A 440 -35.47 -30.35 16.58
N ASN A 441 -34.71 -29.61 17.41
CA ASN A 441 -34.03 -30.20 18.57
C ASN A 441 -34.28 -29.47 19.90
N ALA A 442 -34.85 -28.25 19.90
CA ALA A 442 -34.84 -27.40 21.10
C ALA A 442 -36.24 -26.92 21.54
N LEU A 443 -37.29 -27.18 20.77
CA LEU A 443 -38.64 -26.76 21.14
C LEU A 443 -39.05 -27.40 22.47
N GLY A 444 -39.73 -26.61 23.32
CA GLY A 444 -40.15 -27.00 24.65
C GLY A 444 -39.10 -26.83 25.76
N GLN A 445 -37.82 -26.62 25.39
CA GLN A 445 -36.76 -26.33 26.35
C GLN A 445 -36.82 -24.84 26.79
N ASN A 446 -36.21 -24.54 27.94
CA ASN A 446 -36.03 -23.14 28.35
C ASN A 446 -34.92 -22.50 27.51
N ALA A 447 -35.21 -21.33 26.95
CA ALA A 447 -34.29 -20.51 26.20
C ALA A 447 -34.05 -19.21 26.97
N THR A 448 -32.78 -18.78 27.04
CA THR A 448 -32.39 -17.46 27.54
C THR A 448 -31.93 -16.62 26.35
N VAL A 449 -32.62 -15.53 26.09
CA VAL A 449 -32.31 -14.58 25.02
C VAL A 449 -31.64 -13.35 25.61
N ARG A 450 -30.50 -13.00 25.10
CA ARG A 450 -29.74 -11.84 25.48
C ARG A 450 -29.50 -10.96 24.29
N SER A 451 -29.82 -9.66 24.41
CA SER A 451 -29.49 -8.60 23.48
C SER A 451 -29.07 -7.38 24.30
N ASP A 452 -27.80 -7.28 24.54
CA ASP A 452 -27.21 -6.21 25.33
C ASP A 452 -26.12 -5.50 24.53
N VAL A 453 -25.96 -4.22 24.77
CA VAL A 453 -24.81 -3.44 24.37
C VAL A 453 -24.00 -3.18 25.61
N ALA A 454 -22.79 -3.72 25.64
CA ALA A 454 -21.83 -3.45 26.69
C ALA A 454 -20.72 -2.57 26.11
N LYS A 455 -20.41 -1.47 26.82
CA LYS A 455 -19.19 -0.71 26.51
C LYS A 455 -17.99 -1.63 26.83
N PRO A 456 -16.96 -1.74 25.95
CA PRO A 456 -15.66 -2.17 26.42
C PRO A 456 -15.24 -1.18 27.50
N ALA A 457 -14.84 -1.60 28.66
CA ALA A 457 -14.63 -0.88 29.90
C ALA A 457 -15.04 0.61 29.94
N SER A 458 -14.79 1.42 28.91
CA SER A 458 -15.12 2.85 28.81
C SER A 458 -15.73 3.29 27.48
N GLY A 459 -15.66 2.52 26.40
CA GLY A 459 -15.97 2.94 25.02
C GLY A 459 -14.79 3.61 24.32
N TYR A 460 -13.61 3.56 24.94
CA TYR A 460 -12.38 4.17 24.44
C TYR A 460 -11.23 3.20 24.65
N GLU A 461 -10.33 3.15 23.66
CA GLU A 461 -9.13 2.32 23.70
C GLU A 461 -7.93 3.08 23.14
N ALA A 462 -6.72 2.69 23.55
CA ALA A 462 -5.49 3.22 23.01
C ALA A 462 -4.91 2.25 21.98
N TYR A 463 -4.64 2.76 20.80
CA TYR A 463 -4.05 1.98 19.68
C TYR A 463 -2.69 2.55 19.27
N ASN A 464 -1.86 1.66 18.69
CA ASN A 464 -0.58 2.00 18.07
C ASN A 464 -0.64 1.71 16.59
N GLY A 465 -0.11 2.61 15.77
CA GLY A 465 -0.01 2.41 14.34
C GLY A 465 0.16 3.71 13.58
N THR A 466 0.71 3.62 12.38
CA THR A 466 0.62 4.70 11.38
C THR A 466 -0.84 4.98 11.01
N SER A 467 -1.73 4.01 11.28
CA SER A 467 -3.20 4.14 11.22
C SER A 467 -3.75 5.19 12.18
N MET A 468 -3.11 5.44 13.33
CA MET A 468 -3.49 6.46 14.30
C MET A 468 -2.80 7.79 14.00
N ALA A 469 -1.65 7.77 13.35
CA ALA A 469 -0.97 8.97 12.88
C ALA A 469 -1.72 9.63 11.70
N THR A 470 -2.22 8.84 10.77
CA THR A 470 -2.95 9.29 9.56
C THR A 470 -4.16 10.16 9.86
N PRO A 471 -5.07 9.82 10.79
CA PRO A 471 -6.20 10.69 11.14
C PRO A 471 -5.78 12.01 11.77
N HIS A 472 -4.70 12.07 12.54
CA HIS A 472 -4.15 13.34 13.01
C HIS A 472 -3.76 14.24 11.84
N ALA A 473 -3.01 13.71 10.87
CA ALA A 473 -2.61 14.47 9.69
C ALA A 473 -3.82 14.90 8.84
N SER A 474 -4.80 14.02 8.66
CA SER A 474 -6.02 14.28 7.89
C SER A 474 -6.87 15.38 8.54
N ALA A 475 -6.99 15.34 9.85
CA ALA A 475 -7.72 16.34 10.60
C ALA A 475 -7.01 17.70 10.61
N VAL A 476 -5.68 17.73 10.80
CA VAL A 476 -4.88 18.95 10.68
C VAL A 476 -5.03 19.58 9.29
N ALA A 477 -4.97 18.77 8.23
CA ALA A 477 -5.17 19.25 6.86
C ALA A 477 -6.55 19.91 6.68
N ALA A 478 -7.62 19.29 7.18
CA ALA A 478 -8.96 19.84 7.09
C ALA A 478 -9.12 21.11 7.96
N LEU A 479 -8.52 21.13 9.15
CA LEU A 479 -8.56 22.27 10.06
C LEU A 479 -7.87 23.50 9.45
N VAL A 480 -6.65 23.33 8.94
CA VAL A 480 -5.88 24.37 8.25
C VAL A 480 -6.62 24.85 7.00
N TRP A 481 -7.16 23.93 6.20
CA TRP A 481 -7.90 24.28 5.00
C TRP A 481 -9.20 25.04 5.31
N SER A 482 -9.81 24.78 6.46
CA SER A 482 -11.00 25.51 6.87
C SER A 482 -10.75 26.98 7.14
N ALA A 483 -9.56 27.33 7.64
CA ALA A 483 -9.13 28.71 7.85
C ALA A 483 -8.86 29.44 6.51
N PHE A 484 -8.46 28.71 5.48
CA PHE A 484 -8.14 29.24 4.16
C PHE A 484 -8.94 28.54 3.04
N PRO A 485 -10.27 28.72 2.98
CA PRO A 485 -11.17 27.93 2.13
C PRO A 485 -10.93 28.07 0.63
N ASN A 486 -10.22 29.09 0.20
CA ASN A 486 -9.92 29.38 -1.20
C ASN A 486 -8.55 28.82 -1.67
N LYS A 487 -7.78 28.21 -0.76
CA LYS A 487 -6.51 27.57 -1.11
C LYS A 487 -6.74 26.22 -1.78
N THR A 488 -5.83 25.84 -2.65
CA THR A 488 -5.82 24.52 -3.31
C THR A 488 -5.29 23.44 -2.37
N ASN A 489 -5.56 22.17 -2.70
CA ASN A 489 -4.96 21.04 -2.00
C ASN A 489 -3.42 21.08 -2.01
N ALA A 490 -2.81 21.51 -3.11
CA ALA A 490 -1.36 21.67 -3.23
C ALA A 490 -0.80 22.73 -2.27
N GLU A 491 -1.46 23.91 -2.18
CA GLU A 491 -1.06 24.95 -1.25
C GLU A 491 -1.22 24.52 0.21
N ILE A 492 -2.26 23.75 0.51
CA ILE A 492 -2.44 23.17 1.86
C ILE A 492 -1.34 22.16 2.15
N ARG A 493 -1.10 21.19 1.26
CA ARG A 493 -0.04 20.19 1.41
C ARG A 493 1.32 20.86 1.63
N GLN A 494 1.62 21.87 0.84
CA GLN A 494 2.85 22.65 0.98
C GLN A 494 2.93 23.38 2.34
N ALA A 495 1.84 23.97 2.80
CA ALA A 495 1.84 24.63 4.11
C ALA A 495 2.09 23.63 5.24
N LEU A 496 1.50 22.45 5.17
CA LEU A 496 1.69 21.39 6.17
C LEU A 496 3.14 20.91 6.21
N THR A 497 3.77 20.71 5.06
CA THR A 497 5.17 20.27 4.99
C THR A 497 6.17 21.37 5.34
N ALA A 498 5.94 22.60 4.86
CA ALA A 498 6.86 23.73 5.10
C ALA A 498 6.83 24.25 6.55
N SER A 499 5.74 23.99 7.28
CA SER A 499 5.59 24.41 8.68
C SER A 499 5.75 23.26 9.69
N ALA A 500 6.05 22.06 9.22
CA ALA A 500 6.31 20.90 10.07
C ALA A 500 7.49 21.20 11.02
N GLU A 501 7.46 20.60 12.20
CA GLU A 501 8.61 20.64 13.11
C GLU A 501 9.62 19.59 12.66
N ASP A 502 10.76 20.06 12.17
CA ASP A 502 11.86 19.19 11.73
C ASP A 502 12.30 18.26 12.84
N LEU A 503 12.24 16.95 12.59
CA LEU A 503 12.62 15.90 13.51
C LEU A 503 13.61 14.95 12.81
N GLY A 504 14.52 14.38 13.60
CA GLY A 504 15.53 13.46 13.05
C GLY A 504 16.72 14.18 12.41
N ASP A 505 17.11 13.76 11.21
CA ASP A 505 18.16 14.42 10.44
C ASP A 505 17.63 15.75 9.86
N ALA A 506 18.45 16.78 9.85
CA ALA A 506 18.03 18.12 9.44
C ALA A 506 17.46 18.16 8.02
N GLY A 507 16.27 18.71 7.85
CA GLY A 507 15.50 18.72 6.61
C GLY A 507 14.69 17.45 6.43
N ARG A 508 14.22 17.20 5.20
CA ARG A 508 13.41 16.01 4.93
C ARG A 508 14.25 14.73 5.02
N ASP A 509 13.81 13.77 5.85
CA ASP A 509 14.40 12.46 6.00
C ASP A 509 13.41 11.31 5.71
N ASN A 510 13.90 10.06 5.78
CA ASN A 510 13.07 8.90 5.46
C ASN A 510 12.17 8.43 6.62
N TYR A 511 12.41 8.87 7.86
CA TYR A 511 11.73 8.43 9.07
C TYR A 511 10.56 9.35 9.43
N TYR A 512 10.79 10.66 9.34
CA TYR A 512 9.83 11.69 9.73
C TYR A 512 9.28 12.49 8.56
N GLY A 513 9.80 12.27 7.34
CA GLY A 513 9.50 13.12 6.19
C GLY A 513 10.00 14.55 6.43
N TYR A 514 9.10 15.54 6.36
CA TYR A 514 9.39 16.93 6.73
C TYR A 514 9.27 17.19 8.24
N GLY A 515 8.91 16.18 9.04
CA GLY A 515 8.78 16.27 10.48
C GLY A 515 7.34 16.20 10.99
N LEU A 516 7.12 16.66 12.25
CA LEU A 516 5.82 16.63 12.91
C LEU A 516 4.87 17.69 12.33
N ILE A 517 3.71 17.26 11.87
CA ILE A 517 2.63 18.13 11.38
C ILE A 517 2.07 19.03 12.49
N ARG A 518 1.82 20.32 12.18
CA ARG A 518 1.38 21.33 13.16
C ARG A 518 0.32 22.26 12.57
N ALA A 519 -0.86 22.30 13.19
CA ALA A 519 -2.00 23.07 12.67
C ALA A 519 -1.79 24.60 12.77
N ALA A 520 -1.42 25.11 13.94
CA ALA A 520 -1.24 26.54 14.14
C ALA A 520 -0.08 27.08 13.29
N ALA A 521 1.06 26.37 13.26
CA ALA A 521 2.19 26.76 12.42
C ALA A 521 1.85 26.80 10.92
N ALA A 522 1.01 25.87 10.43
CA ALA A 522 0.56 25.86 9.04
C ALA A 522 -0.41 27.03 8.75
N ILE A 523 -1.25 27.39 9.70
CA ILE A 523 -2.13 28.57 9.60
C ILE A 523 -1.30 29.86 9.57
N ASP A 524 -0.29 30.00 10.45
CA ASP A 524 0.62 31.14 10.47
C ASP A 524 1.38 31.27 9.14
N TYR A 525 1.87 30.14 8.61
CA TYR A 525 2.53 30.07 7.32
C TYR A 525 1.64 30.60 6.18
N LEU A 526 0.36 30.19 6.12
CA LEU A 526 -0.58 30.67 5.10
C LEU A 526 -1.07 32.10 5.32
N GLY A 527 -1.13 32.54 6.57
CA GLY A 527 -1.75 33.81 6.97
C GLY A 527 -0.84 35.02 6.92
N GLY A 528 0.47 34.83 6.92
CA GLY A 528 1.27 36.01 7.24
C GLY A 528 2.63 36.18 6.64
N GLN A 529 3.21 35.22 5.96
CA GLN A 529 4.60 35.41 5.52
C GLN A 529 4.81 34.80 4.14
N THR A 530 5.50 35.50 3.28
CA THR A 530 6.03 35.17 1.96
C THR A 530 5.39 33.93 1.30
N PRO A 531 4.80 34.04 0.12
CA PRO A 531 4.37 32.84 -0.60
C PRO A 531 5.49 31.80 -0.59
N PRO A 532 5.20 30.54 -0.43
CA PRO A 532 6.18 29.49 -0.69
C PRO A 532 6.83 29.75 -2.04
N ALA A 533 8.12 29.53 -2.16
CA ALA A 533 8.74 29.52 -3.47
C ALA A 533 7.87 28.64 -4.38
N GLU A 534 7.48 29.17 -5.55
CA GLU A 534 6.81 28.33 -6.54
C GLU A 534 7.69 27.09 -6.75
N ASN A 535 7.08 25.90 -6.72
CA ASN A 535 7.81 24.70 -7.05
C ASN A 535 8.54 24.90 -8.37
N THR A 536 9.85 24.76 -8.36
CA THR A 536 10.69 24.98 -9.54
C THR A 536 11.04 23.63 -10.16
N PRO A 537 11.15 23.51 -11.49
CA PRO A 537 11.56 22.27 -12.12
C PRO A 537 12.96 21.87 -11.66
N PRO A 538 13.21 20.57 -11.47
CA PRO A 538 14.54 20.08 -11.12
C PRO A 538 15.57 20.42 -12.22
N THR A 539 16.82 20.56 -11.82
CA THR A 539 17.94 20.65 -12.76
C THR A 539 18.47 19.24 -13.01
N LEU A 540 18.71 18.90 -14.30
CA LEU A 540 19.28 17.63 -14.73
C LEU A 540 20.56 17.89 -15.51
N SER A 541 21.65 17.19 -15.18
CA SER A 541 22.92 17.30 -15.88
C SER A 541 23.52 15.92 -16.16
N ILE A 542 23.73 15.61 -17.44
CA ILE A 542 24.38 14.37 -17.88
C ILE A 542 25.88 14.61 -17.90
N SER A 543 26.63 13.85 -17.11
CA SER A 543 28.10 13.99 -16.99
C SER A 543 28.88 12.97 -17.82
N SER A 544 28.27 11.84 -18.17
CA SER A 544 28.91 10.81 -19.00
C SER A 544 27.85 9.95 -19.71
N PRO A 545 28.14 9.50 -20.94
CA PRO A 545 29.19 9.98 -21.82
C PRO A 545 28.87 11.37 -22.37
N ALA A 546 29.82 12.00 -23.09
CA ALA A 546 29.51 13.20 -23.83
C ALA A 546 28.46 12.93 -24.93
N ASN A 547 27.58 13.90 -25.17
CA ASN A 547 26.56 13.74 -26.22
C ASN A 547 27.21 13.55 -27.59
N ASN A 548 26.70 12.61 -28.38
CA ASN A 548 27.23 12.15 -29.66
C ASN A 548 28.61 11.46 -29.58
N ALA A 549 29.00 10.95 -28.43
CA ALA A 549 30.20 10.14 -28.30
C ALA A 549 30.11 8.86 -29.14
N SER A 550 31.24 8.43 -29.68
CA SER A 550 31.35 7.21 -30.46
C SER A 550 32.12 6.14 -29.69
N PHE A 551 31.66 4.91 -29.77
CA PHE A 551 32.23 3.73 -29.10
C PHE A 551 32.31 2.60 -30.11
N THR A 552 33.17 1.63 -29.84
CA THR A 552 33.26 0.40 -30.65
C THR A 552 32.33 -0.69 -30.10
N LEU A 553 31.80 -1.54 -30.95
CA LEU A 553 30.96 -2.67 -30.55
C LEU A 553 31.64 -3.49 -29.42
N GLY A 554 30.96 -3.66 -28.31
CA GLY A 554 31.43 -4.39 -27.13
C GLY A 554 32.15 -3.51 -26.09
N ASP A 555 32.30 -2.23 -26.31
CA ASP A 555 32.83 -1.31 -25.28
C ASP A 555 31.85 -1.18 -24.11
N THR A 556 32.39 -1.13 -22.90
CA THR A 556 31.59 -0.85 -21.70
C THR A 556 31.47 0.66 -21.53
N ILE A 557 30.27 1.18 -21.69
CA ILE A 557 29.97 2.61 -21.61
C ILE A 557 29.39 2.92 -20.24
N THR A 558 29.95 3.91 -19.56
CA THR A 558 29.41 4.42 -18.28
C THR A 558 28.49 5.60 -18.55
N PHE A 559 27.24 5.48 -18.16
CA PHE A 559 26.24 6.53 -18.16
C PHE A 559 26.15 7.11 -16.76
N ALA A 560 26.21 8.44 -16.66
CA ALA A 560 26.13 9.13 -15.37
C ALA A 560 25.46 10.50 -15.54
N ALA A 561 24.59 10.83 -14.59
CA ALA A 561 23.92 12.10 -14.50
C ALA A 561 23.69 12.48 -13.03
N SER A 562 23.48 13.75 -12.80
CA SER A 562 23.06 14.29 -11.50
C SER A 562 21.81 15.13 -11.69
N ALA A 563 20.96 15.13 -10.67
CA ALA A 563 19.79 15.97 -10.62
C ALA A 563 19.65 16.60 -9.24
N SER A 564 19.25 17.84 -9.20
CA SER A 564 18.97 18.56 -7.97
C SER A 564 17.80 19.52 -8.18
N ASP A 565 17.07 19.72 -7.13
CA ASP A 565 15.93 20.61 -7.06
C ASP A 565 16.11 21.57 -5.88
N ALA A 566 15.50 22.74 -5.95
CA ALA A 566 15.64 23.73 -4.89
C ALA A 566 14.80 23.36 -3.66
N GLU A 567 13.67 22.71 -3.90
CA GLU A 567 12.70 22.31 -2.89
C GLU A 567 12.93 20.87 -2.41
N ASP A 568 13.27 19.95 -3.34
CA ASP A 568 13.42 18.52 -3.07
C ASP A 568 14.88 18.07 -2.86
N GLY A 569 15.85 18.96 -3.04
CA GLY A 569 17.26 18.66 -2.84
C GLY A 569 17.85 17.74 -3.92
N ASN A 570 18.53 16.66 -3.54
CA ASN A 570 19.23 15.78 -4.47
C ASN A 570 18.30 14.68 -5.03
N LEU A 571 17.96 14.81 -6.31
CA LEU A 571 17.09 13.86 -7.05
C LEU A 571 17.86 12.86 -7.91
N SER A 572 19.19 12.75 -7.78
CA SER A 572 20.01 11.90 -8.66
C SER A 572 19.63 10.41 -8.63
N SER A 573 19.09 9.92 -7.53
CA SER A 573 18.60 8.53 -7.40
C SER A 573 17.31 8.27 -8.19
N SER A 574 16.55 9.32 -8.53
CA SER A 574 15.26 9.25 -9.23
C SER A 574 15.37 9.48 -10.74
N ILE A 575 16.58 9.67 -11.28
CA ILE A 575 16.80 9.86 -12.71
C ILE A 575 16.39 8.60 -13.46
N VAL A 576 15.49 8.75 -14.44
CA VAL A 576 14.99 7.67 -15.30
C VAL A 576 15.67 7.73 -16.66
N TRP A 577 16.31 6.63 -17.06
CA TRP A 577 16.95 6.46 -18.36
C TRP A 577 16.11 5.56 -19.24
N LYS A 578 15.70 6.04 -20.41
CA LYS A 578 14.93 5.26 -21.39
C LYS A 578 15.69 5.14 -22.69
N LEU A 579 15.60 3.98 -23.33
CA LEU A 579 16.11 3.71 -24.67
C LEU A 579 14.95 3.18 -25.52
N GLY A 580 14.62 3.93 -26.58
CA GLY A 580 13.47 3.57 -27.43
C GLY A 580 12.13 3.52 -26.67
N GLY A 581 11.93 4.45 -25.71
CA GLY A 581 10.75 4.53 -24.86
C GLY A 581 10.72 3.55 -23.68
N THR A 582 11.67 2.60 -23.61
CA THR A 582 11.73 1.60 -22.53
C THR A 582 12.71 2.04 -21.46
N VAL A 583 12.32 2.00 -20.17
CA VAL A 583 13.23 2.25 -19.04
C VAL A 583 14.31 1.18 -19.02
N VAL A 584 15.57 1.62 -19.09
CA VAL A 584 16.74 0.74 -19.01
C VAL A 584 17.44 0.84 -17.65
N TYR A 585 17.28 1.95 -16.96
CA TYR A 585 17.83 2.16 -15.63
C TYR A 585 17.11 3.31 -14.89
N THR A 586 17.13 3.25 -13.55
CA THR A 586 16.75 4.37 -12.67
C THR A 586 17.89 4.57 -11.68
N GLY A 587 18.36 5.82 -11.55
CA GLY A 587 19.46 6.22 -10.67
C GLY A 587 20.54 7.05 -11.37
N ALA A 588 21.53 7.45 -10.57
CA ALA A 588 22.58 8.39 -10.98
C ALA A 588 23.58 7.82 -12.00
N SER A 589 23.86 6.53 -12.00
CA SER A 589 24.90 5.96 -12.87
C SER A 589 24.73 4.45 -13.07
N PHE A 590 25.01 3.98 -14.30
CA PHE A 590 25.06 2.58 -14.68
C PHE A 590 26.06 2.35 -15.81
N THR A 591 26.34 1.08 -16.10
CA THR A 591 27.18 0.69 -17.23
C THR A 591 26.41 -0.21 -18.20
N LYS A 592 26.70 -0.09 -19.50
CA LYS A 592 26.08 -0.89 -20.56
C LYS A 592 27.11 -1.23 -21.64
N ALA A 593 27.17 -2.50 -22.05
CA ALA A 593 28.12 -3.01 -23.04
C ALA A 593 27.46 -3.73 -24.23
N ASP A 594 26.12 -3.86 -24.23
CA ASP A 594 25.35 -4.67 -25.17
C ASP A 594 24.57 -3.82 -26.18
N LEU A 595 25.02 -2.60 -26.46
CA LEU A 595 24.46 -1.77 -27.51
C LEU A 595 24.87 -2.30 -28.89
N ALA A 596 23.90 -2.45 -29.78
CA ALA A 596 24.16 -2.86 -31.17
C ALA A 596 24.81 -1.74 -31.97
N VAL A 597 25.42 -2.08 -33.11
CA VAL A 597 25.97 -1.08 -34.05
C VAL A 597 24.83 -0.16 -34.53
N GLY A 598 25.11 1.15 -34.51
CA GLY A 598 24.16 2.20 -34.87
C GLY A 598 24.10 3.34 -33.85
N SER A 599 23.20 4.28 -34.07
CA SER A 599 22.96 5.39 -33.15
C SER A 599 21.89 5.02 -32.13
N HIS A 600 22.15 5.33 -30.87
CA HIS A 600 21.26 5.10 -29.76
C HIS A 600 20.99 6.40 -29.03
N THR A 601 19.72 6.77 -28.90
CA THR A 601 19.30 7.96 -28.15
C THR A 601 18.61 7.54 -26.87
N PHE A 602 19.10 8.03 -25.77
CA PHE A 602 18.52 7.88 -24.44
C PHE A 602 17.72 9.13 -24.10
N ASP A 603 16.47 8.94 -23.69
CA ASP A 603 15.66 9.96 -23.03
C ASP A 603 15.94 9.87 -21.52
N VAL A 604 16.44 10.94 -20.94
CA VAL A 604 16.82 11.01 -19.53
C VAL A 604 15.93 12.03 -18.86
N SER A 605 15.23 11.66 -17.81
CA SER A 605 14.29 12.53 -17.12
C SER A 605 14.32 12.35 -15.62
N VAL A 606 13.95 13.39 -14.91
CA VAL A 606 13.72 13.37 -13.46
C VAL A 606 12.51 14.26 -13.17
N THR A 607 11.67 13.80 -12.24
CA THR A 607 10.46 14.52 -11.81
C THR A 607 10.58 14.80 -10.32
N ASP A 608 10.25 16.02 -9.89
CA ASP A 608 10.20 16.44 -8.50
C ASP A 608 8.92 15.97 -7.80
N SER A 609 8.79 16.21 -6.51
CA SER A 609 7.61 15.84 -5.72
C SER A 609 6.36 16.65 -6.11
N GLY A 610 6.52 17.83 -6.69
CA GLY A 610 5.45 18.67 -7.20
C GLY A 610 4.98 18.31 -8.62
N GLY A 611 5.63 17.31 -9.27
CA GLY A 611 5.26 16.81 -10.60
C GLY A 611 5.90 17.55 -11.77
N LEU A 612 6.79 18.53 -11.54
CA LEU A 612 7.56 19.17 -12.59
C LEU A 612 8.72 18.27 -13.03
N THR A 613 9.02 18.27 -14.33
CA THR A 613 9.99 17.34 -14.92
C THR A 613 11.08 18.09 -15.69
N ALA A 614 12.34 17.73 -15.43
CA ALA A 614 13.45 18.04 -16.32
C ALA A 614 13.80 16.84 -17.19
N ALA A 615 14.03 17.06 -18.48
CA ALA A 615 14.39 16.02 -19.42
C ALA A 615 15.50 16.46 -20.36
N GLN A 616 16.38 15.52 -20.71
CA GLN A 616 17.46 15.71 -21.68
C GLN A 616 17.58 14.47 -22.56
N GLN A 617 18.14 14.64 -23.75
CA GLN A 617 18.50 13.53 -24.63
C GLN A 617 20.00 13.36 -24.71
N LEU A 618 20.45 12.13 -24.72
CA LEU A 618 21.84 11.73 -24.89
C LEU A 618 21.94 10.74 -26.04
N SER A 619 22.69 11.09 -27.06
CA SER A 619 22.96 10.20 -28.19
C SER A 619 24.37 9.63 -28.10
N VAL A 620 24.52 8.34 -28.39
CA VAL A 620 25.78 7.64 -28.56
C VAL A 620 25.76 6.84 -29.86
N THR A 621 26.90 6.72 -30.53
CA THR A 621 27.03 5.94 -31.75
C THR A 621 27.95 4.75 -31.51
N ILE A 622 27.48 3.55 -31.82
CA ILE A 622 28.28 2.33 -31.81
C ILE A 622 28.74 2.03 -33.24
N THR A 623 30.03 1.94 -33.41
CA THR A 623 30.64 1.63 -34.71
C THR A 623 31.16 0.18 -34.71
N GLU A 624 31.15 -0.42 -35.89
CA GLU A 624 31.90 -1.67 -36.05
C GLU A 624 33.41 -1.38 -35.93
N PRO A 625 34.20 -2.30 -35.41
CA PRO A 625 35.64 -2.22 -35.47
C PRO A 625 36.07 -2.11 -36.95
N SER A 626 37.00 -1.21 -37.22
CA SER A 626 37.50 -0.99 -38.59
C SER A 626 38.00 -2.32 -39.19
N ALA A 627 37.47 -2.69 -40.36
CA ALA A 627 37.87 -3.93 -41.03
C ALA A 627 39.39 -3.89 -41.29
N GLY A 628 40.12 -4.78 -40.61
CA GLY A 628 41.60 -4.84 -40.69
C GLY A 628 42.31 -4.62 -39.34
N GLN A 629 41.62 -4.31 -38.28
CA GLN A 629 42.26 -4.25 -36.97
C GLN A 629 42.72 -5.64 -36.52
N THR A 630 43.99 -5.74 -36.13
CA THR A 630 44.54 -6.95 -35.52
C THR A 630 44.95 -6.65 -34.09
N MET A 631 44.87 -7.66 -33.22
CA MET A 631 45.41 -7.55 -31.86
C MET A 631 46.52 -8.58 -31.67
N THR A 632 47.46 -8.21 -30.83
CA THR A 632 48.53 -9.09 -30.39
C THR A 632 48.41 -9.34 -28.89
N ALA A 633 48.63 -10.56 -28.49
CA ALA A 633 48.70 -10.92 -27.07
C ALA A 633 50.13 -11.31 -26.72
N THR A 634 50.57 -10.92 -25.54
CA THR A 634 51.80 -11.43 -24.93
C THR A 634 51.48 -11.97 -23.55
N ILE A 635 52.19 -13.06 -23.15
CA ILE A 635 52.03 -13.64 -21.83
C ILE A 635 53.39 -13.79 -21.18
N THR A 636 53.51 -13.31 -19.96
CA THR A 636 54.79 -13.33 -19.20
C THR A 636 54.54 -13.83 -17.78
N THR A 637 55.63 -14.26 -17.16
CA THR A 637 55.65 -14.59 -15.73
C THR A 637 56.71 -13.73 -15.04
N ASP A 638 56.51 -13.45 -13.74
CA ASP A 638 57.41 -12.60 -12.94
C ASP A 638 58.80 -13.20 -12.69
N ALA A 639 58.99 -14.49 -13.03
CA ALA A 639 60.32 -15.14 -13.04
C ALA A 639 60.33 -16.35 -14.02
N PRO A 640 61.49 -16.74 -14.57
CA PRO A 640 61.58 -17.90 -15.46
C PRO A 640 61.57 -19.25 -14.68
N SER A 641 61.84 -19.24 -13.39
CA SER A 641 61.80 -20.46 -12.56
C SER A 641 61.40 -20.16 -11.12
N TYR A 642 60.80 -21.18 -10.49
CA TYR A 642 60.27 -21.09 -9.13
C TYR A 642 60.58 -22.35 -8.32
N GLN A 643 60.64 -22.17 -7.00
CA GLN A 643 60.62 -23.30 -6.05
C GLN A 643 59.15 -23.69 -5.75
N ASN A 644 58.99 -24.94 -5.28
CA ASN A 644 57.67 -25.39 -4.81
C ASN A 644 57.06 -24.44 -3.76
N SER A 645 55.76 -24.33 -3.74
CA SER A 645 54.97 -23.48 -2.83
C SER A 645 55.07 -21.96 -3.10
N LYS A 646 55.85 -21.50 -4.05
CA LYS A 646 55.87 -20.08 -4.48
C LYS A 646 54.62 -19.71 -5.29
N ARG A 647 54.35 -18.43 -5.38
CA ARG A 647 53.34 -17.90 -6.25
C ARG A 647 53.95 -17.36 -7.52
N VAL A 648 53.40 -17.72 -8.65
CA VAL A 648 53.72 -17.17 -9.97
C VAL A 648 52.73 -16.08 -10.24
N VAL A 649 53.16 -14.91 -10.66
CA VAL A 649 52.34 -13.85 -11.21
C VAL A 649 52.38 -14.00 -12.71
N VAL A 650 51.24 -14.22 -13.33
CA VAL A 650 51.08 -14.30 -14.79
C VAL A 650 50.42 -13.04 -15.28
N THR A 651 51.00 -12.42 -16.29
CA THR A 651 50.51 -11.20 -16.89
C THR A 651 50.27 -11.43 -18.39
N VAL A 652 49.07 -11.12 -18.85
CA VAL A 652 48.72 -11.09 -20.28
C VAL A 652 48.53 -9.64 -20.67
N THR A 653 49.24 -9.20 -21.70
CA THR A 653 49.10 -7.85 -22.27
C THR A 653 48.56 -7.96 -23.68
N VAL A 654 47.56 -7.16 -23.99
CA VAL A 654 46.87 -7.15 -25.29
C VAL A 654 46.97 -5.74 -25.87
N LEU A 655 47.52 -5.66 -27.08
CA LEU A 655 47.72 -4.42 -27.81
C LEU A 655 47.12 -4.59 -29.23
N ASP A 656 46.64 -3.52 -29.82
CA ASP A 656 46.29 -3.48 -31.24
C ASP A 656 47.50 -3.34 -32.14
N GLN A 657 47.28 -3.25 -33.46
CA GLN A 657 48.35 -3.09 -34.46
C GLN A 657 49.15 -1.79 -34.29
N ASP A 658 48.58 -0.77 -33.66
CA ASP A 658 49.22 0.51 -33.40
C ASP A 658 49.90 0.60 -32.05
N GLY A 659 49.93 -0.54 -31.31
CA GLY A 659 50.52 -0.65 -29.99
C GLY A 659 49.65 -0.06 -28.86
N ILE A 660 48.36 0.26 -29.14
CA ILE A 660 47.45 0.83 -28.17
C ILE A 660 46.85 -0.30 -27.32
N PRO A 661 46.73 -0.15 -26.00
CA PRO A 661 46.08 -1.15 -25.13
C PRO A 661 44.65 -1.48 -25.54
N VAL A 662 44.28 -2.77 -25.62
CA VAL A 662 42.93 -3.24 -25.91
C VAL A 662 42.20 -3.54 -24.58
N PRO A 663 41.31 -2.68 -24.11
CA PRO A 663 40.58 -2.89 -22.85
C PRO A 663 39.43 -3.87 -23.03
N SER A 664 39.00 -4.49 -21.92
CA SER A 664 37.84 -5.40 -21.90
C SER A 664 37.91 -6.56 -22.90
N ALA A 665 39.12 -6.98 -23.29
CA ALA A 665 39.31 -8.21 -24.06
C ALA A 665 39.19 -9.43 -23.12
N SER A 666 38.41 -10.42 -23.57
CA SER A 666 38.28 -11.69 -22.82
C SER A 666 39.53 -12.53 -22.91
N VAL A 667 40.14 -12.81 -21.77
CA VAL A 667 41.37 -13.60 -21.66
C VAL A 667 41.07 -14.93 -20.99
N SER A 668 41.52 -16.01 -21.63
CA SER A 668 41.50 -17.35 -21.07
C SER A 668 42.93 -17.92 -21.07
N VAL A 669 43.50 -18.18 -19.91
CA VAL A 669 44.86 -18.78 -19.80
C VAL A 669 44.75 -20.21 -19.32
N GLN A 670 45.17 -21.15 -20.16
CA GLN A 670 45.27 -22.55 -19.79
C GLN A 670 46.71 -22.85 -19.31
N LEU A 671 46.84 -23.26 -18.07
CA LEU A 671 48.09 -23.73 -17.47
C LEU A 671 48.13 -25.27 -17.53
N THR A 672 49.18 -25.79 -18.15
CA THR A 672 49.43 -27.23 -18.29
C THR A 672 50.69 -27.58 -17.46
N PRO A 673 50.52 -28.23 -16.30
CA PRO A 673 51.64 -28.70 -15.49
C PRO A 673 52.30 -29.97 -16.06
N PRO A 674 53.48 -30.37 -15.60
CA PRO A 674 54.14 -31.61 -16.01
C PRO A 674 53.33 -32.88 -15.79
N ILE A 675 52.56 -32.93 -14.70
CA ILE A 675 51.60 -34.00 -14.38
C ILE A 675 50.31 -33.41 -13.83
N GLY A 676 49.20 -34.16 -13.88
CA GLY A 676 47.93 -33.76 -13.29
C GLY A 676 47.01 -33.00 -14.28
N LYS A 677 45.97 -32.36 -13.73
CA LYS A 677 44.96 -31.68 -14.52
C LYS A 677 45.39 -30.26 -14.90
N LYS A 678 45.05 -29.85 -16.10
CA LYS A 678 45.17 -28.45 -16.55
C LYS A 678 44.27 -27.55 -15.70
N ALA A 679 44.72 -26.32 -15.47
CA ALA A 679 43.94 -25.26 -14.83
C ALA A 679 43.66 -24.13 -15.84
N THR A 680 42.47 -23.53 -15.77
CA THR A 680 42.09 -22.40 -16.63
C THR A 680 41.78 -21.20 -15.76
N PHE A 681 42.28 -20.03 -16.15
CA PHE A 681 42.08 -18.73 -15.52
C PHE A 681 41.48 -17.77 -16.54
N THR A 682 40.38 -17.14 -16.20
CA THR A 682 39.66 -16.22 -17.13
C THR A 682 39.49 -14.87 -16.49
N GLY A 683 39.40 -13.84 -17.33
CA GLY A 683 39.11 -12.49 -16.92
C GLY A 683 39.09 -11.50 -18.11
N LEU A 684 38.97 -10.22 -17.82
CA LEU A 684 39.04 -9.18 -18.81
C LEU A 684 40.27 -8.32 -18.63
N THR A 685 40.81 -7.78 -19.73
CA THR A 685 41.86 -6.76 -19.67
C THR A 685 41.35 -5.48 -19.08
N GLY A 686 42.14 -4.82 -18.23
CA GLY A 686 41.85 -3.47 -17.73
C GLY A 686 42.01 -2.37 -18.81
N SER A 687 41.83 -1.11 -18.44
CA SER A 687 42.03 0.05 -19.33
C SER A 687 43.40 0.16 -19.94
N ASN A 688 44.39 -0.47 -19.32
CA ASN A 688 45.78 -0.56 -19.78
C ASN A 688 46.05 -1.79 -20.67
N GLY A 689 45.02 -2.53 -21.08
CA GLY A 689 45.17 -3.74 -21.90
C GLY A 689 45.72 -4.95 -21.14
N VAL A 690 45.78 -4.94 -19.80
CA VAL A 690 46.48 -5.98 -19.03
C VAL A 690 45.49 -6.80 -18.19
N PHE A 691 45.66 -8.12 -18.21
CA PHE A 691 45.05 -9.09 -17.29
C PHE A 691 46.11 -9.79 -16.47
N THR A 692 45.99 -9.86 -15.16
CA THR A 692 46.95 -10.49 -14.26
C THR A 692 46.26 -11.41 -13.26
N PHE A 693 46.86 -12.60 -13.06
CA PHE A 693 46.42 -13.51 -12.01
C PHE A 693 47.60 -14.14 -11.28
N LYS A 694 47.33 -14.78 -10.14
CA LYS A 694 48.37 -15.45 -9.32
C LYS A 694 48.05 -16.92 -9.20
N TYR A 695 49.05 -17.78 -9.53
CA TYR A 695 48.94 -19.21 -9.37
C TYR A 695 49.92 -19.69 -8.28
N ARG A 696 49.45 -20.50 -7.33
CA ARG A 696 50.31 -21.11 -6.29
C ARG A 696 50.74 -22.49 -6.74
N ILE A 697 52.07 -22.68 -6.86
CA ILE A 697 52.67 -23.96 -7.23
C ILE A 697 52.48 -24.97 -6.10
N ASN A 698 52.04 -26.19 -6.48
CA ASN A 698 52.01 -27.36 -5.62
C ASN A 698 52.66 -28.54 -6.35
N ALA A 699 54.00 -28.52 -6.43
CA ALA A 699 54.74 -29.49 -7.22
C ALA A 699 54.57 -30.95 -6.74
N ARG A 700 54.12 -31.17 -5.49
CA ARG A 700 53.76 -32.52 -5.03
C ARG A 700 52.54 -33.10 -5.75
N LYS A 701 51.63 -32.22 -6.24
CA LYS A 701 50.43 -32.63 -6.98
C LYS A 701 50.58 -32.47 -8.50
N THR A 702 51.38 -31.51 -8.95
CA THR A 702 51.45 -31.08 -10.36
C THR A 702 52.82 -31.32 -11.00
N GLY A 703 53.76 -31.93 -10.27
CA GLY A 703 55.09 -32.29 -10.74
C GLY A 703 56.10 -31.16 -10.72
N TYR A 704 57.39 -31.56 -10.65
CA TYR A 704 58.53 -30.69 -10.93
C TYR A 704 58.81 -30.71 -12.43
N GLY A 705 59.25 -29.61 -13.01
CA GLY A 705 59.52 -29.49 -14.43
C GLY A 705 58.88 -28.25 -15.05
N THR A 706 58.71 -28.29 -16.36
CA THR A 706 58.16 -27.13 -17.12
C THR A 706 56.66 -27.07 -17.08
N TYR A 707 56.14 -25.94 -16.69
CA TYR A 707 54.69 -25.57 -16.76
C TYR A 707 54.49 -24.69 -17.99
N ASN A 708 53.58 -25.09 -18.88
CA ASN A 708 53.26 -24.33 -20.09
C ASN A 708 51.98 -23.53 -19.88
N LEU A 709 51.96 -22.32 -20.37
CA LEU A 709 50.82 -21.44 -20.38
C LEU A 709 50.43 -21.09 -21.81
N LEU A 710 49.13 -21.17 -22.14
CA LEU A 710 48.54 -20.74 -23.36
C LEU A 710 47.46 -19.70 -23.02
N ALA A 711 47.63 -18.48 -23.45
CA ALA A 711 46.62 -17.46 -23.44
C ALA A 711 45.87 -17.45 -24.77
N THR A 712 44.53 -17.39 -24.68
CA THR A 712 43.64 -17.12 -25.79
C THR A 712 42.89 -15.85 -25.44
N VAL A 713 42.86 -14.91 -26.37
CA VAL A 713 42.26 -13.59 -26.19
C VAL A 713 41.25 -13.33 -27.28
N ASP A 714 40.05 -13.01 -26.88
CA ASP A 714 38.95 -12.69 -27.78
C ASP A 714 38.42 -11.28 -27.47
N LYS A 715 38.16 -10.50 -28.49
CA LYS A 715 37.51 -9.20 -28.43
C LYS A 715 36.66 -9.05 -29.69
N ALA A 716 35.41 -8.66 -29.52
CA ALA A 716 34.54 -8.39 -30.65
C ALA A 716 35.22 -7.37 -31.61
N GLY A 717 35.27 -7.73 -32.89
CA GLY A 717 35.91 -6.91 -33.94
C GLY A 717 37.39 -7.16 -34.16
N TYR A 718 38.03 -8.03 -33.43
CA TYR A 718 39.42 -8.47 -33.63
C TYR A 718 39.47 -9.97 -33.88
N PRO A 719 40.37 -10.48 -34.72
CA PRO A 719 40.69 -11.90 -34.78
C PRO A 719 41.21 -12.36 -33.39
N THR A 720 40.84 -13.57 -33.02
CA THR A 720 41.39 -14.22 -31.79
C THR A 720 42.89 -14.18 -31.78
N ALA A 721 43.49 -13.66 -30.71
CA ALA A 721 44.95 -13.69 -30.53
C ALA A 721 45.36 -14.78 -29.51
N THR A 722 46.51 -15.37 -29.73
CA THR A 722 47.08 -16.38 -28.80
C THR A 722 48.52 -16.05 -28.44
N ALA A 723 48.90 -16.38 -27.21
CA ALA A 723 50.30 -16.25 -26.76
C ALA A 723 50.68 -17.43 -25.84
N THR A 724 51.92 -17.83 -25.87
CA THR A 724 52.42 -18.92 -25.00
C THR A 724 53.65 -18.45 -24.22
N THR A 725 53.80 -18.98 -23.02
CA THR A 725 55.02 -18.88 -22.24
C THR A 725 55.17 -20.12 -21.35
N SER A 726 56.32 -20.26 -20.72
CA SER A 726 56.53 -21.35 -19.76
C SER A 726 57.42 -20.91 -18.61
N PHE A 727 57.35 -21.61 -17.50
CA PHE A 727 58.26 -21.45 -16.38
C PHE A 727 58.69 -22.82 -15.83
N LEU A 728 59.88 -22.89 -15.24
CA LEU A 728 60.41 -24.11 -14.65
C LEU A 728 60.17 -24.17 -13.15
N VAL A 729 59.73 -25.31 -12.63
CA VAL A 729 59.62 -25.55 -11.19
C VAL A 729 60.72 -26.55 -10.76
N ARG A 730 61.56 -26.13 -9.84
CA ARG A 730 62.69 -26.89 -9.30
C ARG A 730 62.51 -27.24 -7.82
#